data_86855b2b1cd33261f984457a243aeb24
#
_entry.id   86855b2b1cd33261f984457a243aeb24
#
_cell.length_a   1.000
_cell.length_b   1.000
_cell.length_c   1.000
_cell.angle_alpha   90.00
_cell.angle_beta   90.00
_cell.angle_gamma   90.00
#
_symmetry.space_group_name_H-M   'P 1'
#
loop_
_entity.id
_entity.type
_entity.pdbx_description
1 polymer ?
#
loop_
_entity_poly.entity_id
_entity_poly.type
_entity_poly.pdbx_seq_one_letter_code
_entity_poly.pdbx_strand_id
1 'polypeptide(L)'
;MADHKYLSIRGAREHNLKNVDLDLPRDSLIVMTGLSGSGKSSLAFDTIYAEGQRRYVESLSAYARQFLEMMQKPDVDQIDGLSPAISIEQKTTSRNPRSTVGTVTEIYDYMRLLFARVGIPYSPATGLPIESQTVSQMVDRVLALEEGTRLYLLAPIVRGRKGEYRKELLELQKKGFQRVKVDGTFYEIADVPALDKKYKHDIDVVVDRIVVRGDLATRLADSMETALKLAEGLAVAEFADRPLDPSLTGEDSVNKSKNETHERILFSEKFACPVSGFTIPEVEPRLFSFNNPFGACPTCDGLGSQRAIDPNLVVPDENVSLRDGAISPWAKSTSPYYAQTLEALGKAYGFKLGDKFKDLNAQAKEAVLHGTGEREITFQYDDGLRSYKTTKTFEGVIPNLDRRWKETESAWMREEIERFMSATPCPACHGYRLKPEALAVKIAGKHIGEVTELSIRKADQWFTDLPVQLNEKQNEIAARVVKEIRERLRFLNDVGLDYLTLSRNSGTLSGGESQRIRLASQIGSGLTGVLYVLDEPSIGLHQRDNARLLDTLKHLRDIGNTVIVVEHDEDAILHADYVVDIGPAAGIHGGRIIAQGTPQQIMATPASITGKYLSGELEVTTPAVRREAKKNRRIKVVGARGNNLKNVTAEIPLGTFTAVTGVSGGGKSTFLIETLFKAASRRIMGSREHPAEHDRIEGLEFLDKVIDIDQSPIGRTPRSNPATYTGAFTPIRDWFAGLPEAKARGYQPGRFSFNVKGGRCEACQGDGVIKIEMHFLPDVYVTCDVCHGKRYNRETLDVLFKGKSIADVLDMTVEEGVEFFSAVPGVRDKLETLKQVGLGYIHIGQQATTLSGGEAQRIKLAKELSRKATGKTLYILDEPTTGLHFHDVAKLLEVLHELVDQGNTVVVIEHNLEVIKTADWVLDLGPEGGDGGGELVASGTPEAIVREKRSYTGQFLKELLERRPGGKREAAE
;
A
#
# COMPACT_ATOMS: atom_id res chain seq x y z
N MET A 1 -32.72 28.39 12.83
CA MET A 1 -32.09 28.28 11.49
C MET A 1 -33.23 28.11 10.52
N ALA A 2 -33.25 28.90 9.42
CA ALA A 2 -34.24 28.66 8.38
C ALA A 2 -34.06 27.26 7.84
N ASP A 3 -35.13 26.49 7.76
CA ASP A 3 -35.15 25.09 7.28
C ASP A 3 -34.97 25.13 5.76
N HIS A 4 -33.73 25.27 5.30
CA HIS A 4 -33.42 25.24 3.87
C HIS A 4 -33.59 23.82 3.35
N LYS A 5 -34.68 23.56 2.64
CA LYS A 5 -34.94 22.25 1.99
C LYS A 5 -34.01 21.96 0.84
N TYR A 6 -33.31 22.97 0.34
CA TYR A 6 -32.44 22.87 -0.84
C TYR A 6 -31.06 23.47 -0.56
N LEU A 7 -30.05 22.90 -1.20
CA LEU A 7 -28.76 23.48 -1.44
C LEU A 7 -28.85 24.24 -2.76
N SER A 8 -28.83 25.58 -2.71
CA SER A 8 -29.07 26.46 -3.87
C SER A 8 -27.75 27.06 -4.33
N ILE A 9 -27.37 26.80 -5.58
CA ILE A 9 -26.15 27.25 -6.24
C ILE A 9 -26.54 28.22 -7.33
N ARG A 10 -25.88 29.40 -7.42
CA ARG A 10 -26.10 30.41 -8.43
C ARG A 10 -24.79 30.87 -9.04
N GLY A 11 -24.72 30.87 -10.37
CA GLY A 11 -23.62 31.41 -11.12
C GLY A 11 -22.32 30.67 -10.97
N ALA A 12 -22.30 29.34 -10.91
CA ALA A 12 -21.06 28.57 -10.85
C ALA A 12 -20.31 28.59 -12.19
N ARG A 13 -19.01 29.03 -12.16
CA ARG A 13 -18.18 29.25 -13.36
C ARG A 13 -16.79 28.62 -13.24
N GLU A 14 -16.58 27.76 -12.24
CA GLU A 14 -15.28 27.12 -12.04
C GLU A 14 -14.88 26.27 -13.24
N HIS A 15 -13.64 26.38 -13.70
CA HIS A 15 -13.10 25.66 -14.86
C HIS A 15 -13.94 25.81 -16.14
N ASN A 16 -14.62 24.74 -16.57
CA ASN A 16 -15.44 24.73 -17.78
C ASN A 16 -16.94 24.99 -17.53
N LEU A 17 -17.36 25.22 -16.29
CA LEU A 17 -18.74 25.49 -15.94
C LEU A 17 -19.25 26.82 -16.56
N LYS A 18 -20.47 26.81 -17.09
CA LYS A 18 -21.06 27.94 -17.84
C LYS A 18 -22.18 28.59 -17.09
N ASN A 19 -21.86 29.31 -16.00
CA ASN A 19 -22.82 30.05 -15.19
C ASN A 19 -23.96 29.13 -14.73
N VAL A 20 -23.64 28.05 -14.01
CA VAL A 20 -24.60 27.02 -13.62
C VAL A 20 -25.42 27.48 -12.41
N ASP A 21 -26.77 27.43 -12.58
CA ASP A 21 -27.73 27.57 -11.50
C ASP A 21 -28.40 26.23 -11.22
N LEU A 22 -28.43 25.83 -9.92
CA LEU A 22 -28.89 24.50 -9.52
C LEU A 22 -29.48 24.53 -8.11
N ASP A 23 -30.59 23.80 -7.91
CA ASP A 23 -31.19 23.56 -6.60
C ASP A 23 -31.20 22.05 -6.32
N LEU A 24 -30.46 21.64 -5.32
CA LEU A 24 -30.27 20.22 -4.92
C LEU A 24 -31.08 19.96 -3.65
N PRO A 25 -31.88 18.88 -3.58
CA PRO A 25 -32.58 18.48 -2.36
C PRO A 25 -31.58 18.08 -1.27
N ARG A 26 -31.81 18.53 -0.03
CA ARG A 26 -31.01 18.09 1.11
C ARG A 26 -31.52 16.73 1.60
N ASP A 27 -30.71 16.08 2.42
CA ASP A 27 -31.00 14.79 3.03
C ASP A 27 -31.36 13.72 1.98
N SER A 28 -30.64 13.76 0.86
CA SER A 28 -30.89 12.95 -0.33
C SER A 28 -29.58 12.37 -0.89
N LEU A 29 -29.70 11.26 -1.59
CA LEU A 29 -28.61 10.70 -2.41
C LEU A 29 -28.69 11.32 -3.81
N ILE A 30 -27.71 12.15 -4.14
CA ILE A 30 -27.63 12.93 -5.37
C ILE A 30 -26.49 12.37 -6.21
N VAL A 31 -26.78 11.95 -7.44
CA VAL A 31 -25.77 11.50 -8.38
C VAL A 31 -25.52 12.56 -9.45
N MET A 32 -24.25 12.99 -9.57
CA MET A 32 -23.78 13.85 -10.66
C MET A 32 -23.13 13.00 -11.74
N THR A 33 -23.70 12.96 -12.92
CA THR A 33 -23.28 12.14 -14.06
C THR A 33 -23.05 12.98 -15.32
N GLY A 34 -22.60 12.34 -16.40
CA GLY A 34 -22.30 12.97 -17.69
C GLY A 34 -20.95 12.54 -18.26
N LEU A 35 -20.59 12.98 -19.45
CA LEU A 35 -19.35 12.60 -20.13
C LEU A 35 -18.09 12.94 -19.34
N SER A 36 -17.01 12.20 -19.56
CA SER A 36 -15.70 12.52 -18.97
C SER A 36 -15.26 13.92 -19.39
N GLY A 37 -14.81 14.75 -18.43
CA GLY A 37 -14.46 16.16 -18.68
C GLY A 37 -15.63 17.11 -18.87
N SER A 38 -16.90 16.72 -18.58
CA SER A 38 -18.07 17.58 -18.72
C SER A 38 -18.22 18.66 -17.63
N GLY A 39 -17.45 18.59 -16.54
CA GLY A 39 -17.49 19.56 -15.42
C GLY A 39 -18.10 19.02 -14.13
N LYS A 40 -18.33 17.71 -14.01
CA LYS A 40 -18.88 17.07 -12.79
C LYS A 40 -18.06 17.36 -11.55
N SER A 41 -16.77 17.06 -11.60
CA SER A 41 -15.86 17.26 -10.48
C SER A 41 -15.68 18.75 -10.18
N SER A 42 -15.66 19.61 -11.20
CA SER A 42 -15.62 21.07 -11.03
C SER A 42 -16.83 21.59 -10.24
N LEU A 43 -18.04 21.04 -10.48
CA LEU A 43 -19.21 21.41 -9.71
C LEU A 43 -19.21 20.81 -8.30
N ALA A 44 -18.94 19.50 -8.19
CA ALA A 44 -19.03 18.77 -6.91
C ALA A 44 -17.91 19.14 -5.93
N PHE A 45 -16.65 19.11 -6.41
CA PHE A 45 -15.47 19.31 -5.57
C PHE A 45 -14.96 20.75 -5.58
N ASP A 46 -14.67 21.30 -6.77
CA ASP A 46 -14.01 22.60 -6.88
C ASP A 46 -14.98 23.76 -6.57
N THR A 47 -16.31 23.53 -6.61
CA THR A 47 -17.32 24.53 -6.27
C THR A 47 -18.02 24.24 -4.95
N ILE A 48 -18.80 23.15 -4.86
CA ILE A 48 -19.68 22.88 -3.70
C ILE A 48 -18.85 22.51 -2.46
N TYR A 49 -17.98 21.51 -2.58
CA TYR A 49 -17.14 21.07 -1.46
C TYR A 49 -16.15 22.18 -1.04
N ALA A 50 -15.47 22.80 -2.00
CA ALA A 50 -14.48 23.85 -1.73
C ALA A 50 -15.09 25.03 -0.95
N GLU A 51 -16.29 25.50 -1.33
CA GLU A 51 -16.97 26.56 -0.60
C GLU A 51 -17.46 26.07 0.78
N GLY A 52 -17.96 24.85 0.89
CA GLY A 52 -18.35 24.26 2.17
C GLY A 52 -17.19 24.16 3.16
N GLN A 53 -16.04 23.71 2.69
CA GLN A 53 -14.82 23.62 3.48
C GLN A 53 -14.31 25.03 3.86
N ARG A 54 -14.30 25.96 2.92
CA ARG A 54 -13.88 27.35 3.16
C ARG A 54 -14.70 27.98 4.27
N ARG A 55 -16.04 27.89 4.22
CA ARG A 55 -16.93 28.40 5.27
C ARG A 55 -16.76 27.73 6.61
N TYR A 56 -16.53 26.43 6.61
CA TYR A 56 -16.23 25.68 7.85
C TYR A 56 -14.96 26.18 8.50
N VAL A 57 -13.85 26.29 7.75
CA VAL A 57 -12.56 26.78 8.26
C VAL A 57 -12.67 28.25 8.70
N GLU A 58 -13.45 29.09 8.01
CA GLU A 58 -13.72 30.49 8.40
C GLU A 58 -14.42 30.60 9.74
N SER A 59 -15.22 29.60 10.11
CA SER A 59 -15.90 29.54 11.42
C SER A 59 -14.98 29.16 12.58
N LEU A 60 -13.77 28.64 12.28
CA LEU A 60 -12.78 28.21 13.28
C LEU A 60 -11.96 29.39 13.85
N SER A 61 -11.01 29.09 14.73
CA SER A 61 -10.17 30.07 15.41
C SER A 61 -9.33 30.93 14.46
N ALA A 62 -8.84 32.09 14.96
CA ALA A 62 -7.96 32.98 14.20
C ALA A 62 -6.70 32.30 13.65
N TYR A 63 -6.18 31.26 14.33
CA TYR A 63 -5.05 30.46 13.85
C TYR A 63 -5.43 29.64 12.62
N ALA A 64 -6.59 29.00 12.61
CA ALA A 64 -7.07 28.26 11.46
C ALA A 64 -7.35 29.18 10.25
N ARG A 65 -7.75 30.43 10.48
CA ARG A 65 -7.96 31.44 9.41
C ARG A 65 -6.69 31.81 8.64
N GLN A 66 -5.49 31.65 9.21
CA GLN A 66 -4.24 31.83 8.47
C GLN A 66 -4.09 30.86 7.28
N PHE A 67 -4.73 29.70 7.36
CA PHE A 67 -4.78 28.75 6.25
C PHE A 67 -5.80 29.13 5.18
N LEU A 68 -6.81 29.97 5.50
CA LEU A 68 -7.81 30.47 4.55
C LEU A 68 -7.23 31.37 3.48
N GLU A 69 -6.21 32.17 3.80
CA GLU A 69 -5.53 33.04 2.83
C GLU A 69 -4.91 32.24 1.67
N MET A 70 -4.68 30.92 1.87
CA MET A 70 -4.19 30.00 0.85
C MET A 70 -5.31 29.26 0.11
N MET A 71 -6.58 29.33 0.56
CA MET A 71 -7.72 28.69 -0.10
C MET A 71 -8.36 29.70 -1.06
N GLN A 72 -8.27 29.41 -2.35
CA GLN A 72 -8.95 30.23 -3.36
C GLN A 72 -10.46 30.09 -3.19
N LYS A 73 -11.18 31.23 -3.28
CA LYS A 73 -12.63 31.24 -3.30
C LYS A 73 -13.08 30.70 -4.66
N PRO A 74 -14.00 29.70 -4.71
CA PRO A 74 -14.52 29.22 -5.99
C PRO A 74 -15.24 30.36 -6.76
N ASP A 75 -15.17 30.32 -8.08
CA ASP A 75 -15.89 31.25 -8.95
C ASP A 75 -17.38 30.88 -8.99
N VAL A 76 -18.10 31.37 -8.01
CA VAL A 76 -19.54 31.20 -7.83
C VAL A 76 -20.14 32.45 -7.21
N ASP A 77 -21.31 32.84 -7.66
CA ASP A 77 -21.98 34.05 -7.15
C ASP A 77 -22.49 33.80 -5.71
N GLN A 78 -23.24 32.71 -5.50
CA GLN A 78 -23.84 32.38 -4.20
C GLN A 78 -24.11 30.90 -4.06
N ILE A 79 -23.89 30.37 -2.84
CA ILE A 79 -24.36 29.03 -2.44
C ILE A 79 -25.04 29.12 -1.08
N ASP A 80 -26.32 28.76 -1.03
CA ASP A 80 -27.13 28.75 0.19
C ASP A 80 -27.43 27.31 0.63
N GLY A 81 -27.67 27.10 1.93
CA GLY A 81 -28.03 25.81 2.49
C GLY A 81 -26.86 24.82 2.66
N LEU A 82 -25.61 25.28 2.56
CA LEU A 82 -24.43 24.43 2.78
C LEU A 82 -24.34 23.92 4.23
N SER A 83 -24.14 22.63 4.39
CA SER A 83 -23.71 21.98 5.61
C SER A 83 -22.19 21.86 5.65
N PRO A 84 -21.57 21.54 6.82
CA PRO A 84 -20.18 21.12 6.86
C PRO A 84 -19.92 20.02 5.84
N ALA A 85 -18.90 20.18 5.00
CA ALA A 85 -18.66 19.30 3.88
C ALA A 85 -17.46 18.38 4.12
N ILE A 86 -17.60 17.11 3.76
CA ILE A 86 -16.55 16.08 3.80
C ILE A 86 -16.37 15.51 2.40
N SER A 87 -15.12 15.55 1.90
CA SER A 87 -14.73 14.97 0.62
C SER A 87 -14.09 13.61 0.79
N ILE A 88 -14.46 12.68 -0.08
CA ILE A 88 -13.86 11.34 -0.16
C ILE A 88 -13.38 11.11 -1.59
N GLU A 89 -12.16 11.60 -1.87
CA GLU A 89 -11.51 11.53 -3.18
C GLU A 89 -10.62 10.29 -3.30
N GLN A 90 -10.33 9.86 -4.55
CA GLN A 90 -9.44 8.75 -4.87
C GLN A 90 -7.95 9.05 -4.66
N LYS A 91 -7.54 10.30 -4.82
CA LYS A 91 -6.13 10.69 -5.09
C LYS A 91 -5.14 10.55 -3.93
N THR A 92 -5.53 10.20 -2.72
CA THR A 92 -4.63 10.27 -1.58
C THR A 92 -4.44 8.94 -0.87
N THR A 93 -3.67 8.02 -1.46
CA THR A 93 -3.05 6.96 -0.67
C THR A 93 -1.90 7.56 0.13
N SER A 94 -1.95 7.45 1.45
CA SER A 94 -0.83 7.83 2.30
C SER A 94 0.38 6.96 1.95
N ARG A 95 1.48 7.58 1.54
CA ARG A 95 2.76 6.88 1.28
C ARG A 95 3.55 6.61 2.55
N ASN A 96 2.98 6.88 3.71
CA ASN A 96 3.64 6.61 4.97
C ASN A 96 3.73 5.09 5.20
N PRO A 97 4.93 4.49 5.25
CA PRO A 97 5.09 3.04 5.41
C PRO A 97 4.60 2.52 6.78
N ARG A 98 4.34 3.42 7.73
CA ARG A 98 3.78 3.08 9.04
C ARG A 98 2.26 3.12 9.08
N SER A 99 1.61 3.61 8.03
CA SER A 99 0.15 3.64 7.93
C SER A 99 -0.38 2.28 7.48
N THR A 100 -1.33 1.72 8.22
CA THR A 100 -2.00 0.43 7.92
C THR A 100 -3.51 0.61 7.91
N VAL A 101 -4.24 -0.35 7.36
CA VAL A 101 -5.72 -0.38 7.41
C VAL A 101 -6.17 -0.19 8.85
N GLY A 102 -5.62 -0.95 9.80
CA GLY A 102 -5.99 -0.86 11.22
C GLY A 102 -5.75 0.50 11.85
N THR A 103 -4.69 1.23 11.45
CA THR A 103 -4.41 2.59 12.00
C THR A 103 -5.27 3.66 11.36
N VAL A 104 -5.58 3.55 10.06
CA VAL A 104 -6.44 4.53 9.36
C VAL A 104 -7.89 4.44 9.84
N THR A 105 -8.34 3.23 10.20
CA THR A 105 -9.69 2.98 10.71
C THR A 105 -9.81 3.14 12.22
N GLU A 106 -8.73 3.50 12.92
CA GLU A 106 -8.64 3.58 14.39
C GLU A 106 -8.84 2.23 15.12
N ILE A 107 -9.15 1.15 14.41
CA ILE A 107 -9.34 -0.18 14.99
C ILE A 107 -8.12 -0.60 15.80
N TYR A 108 -6.92 -0.30 15.30
CA TYR A 108 -5.67 -0.62 15.98
C TYR A 108 -5.52 0.11 17.31
N ASP A 109 -6.03 1.33 17.44
CA ASP A 109 -5.98 2.09 18.70
C ASP A 109 -6.86 1.46 19.78
N TYR A 110 -8.07 0.99 19.39
CA TYR A 110 -8.91 0.22 20.30
C TYR A 110 -8.31 -1.15 20.63
N MET A 111 -7.67 -1.82 19.68
CA MET A 111 -6.96 -3.09 19.94
C MET A 111 -5.82 -2.90 20.95
N ARG A 112 -5.01 -1.84 20.82
CA ARG A 112 -3.96 -1.54 21.79
C ARG A 112 -4.51 -1.36 23.20
N LEU A 113 -5.65 -0.67 23.32
CA LEU A 113 -6.33 -0.51 24.62
C LEU A 113 -6.83 -1.86 25.16
N LEU A 114 -7.44 -2.68 24.31
CA LEU A 114 -7.94 -4.00 24.68
C LEU A 114 -6.80 -4.91 25.17
N PHE A 115 -5.70 -5.01 24.40
CA PHE A 115 -4.56 -5.85 24.77
C PHE A 115 -3.86 -5.35 26.05
N ALA A 116 -3.84 -4.04 26.30
CA ALA A 116 -3.30 -3.49 27.53
C ALA A 116 -4.16 -3.77 28.77
N ARG A 117 -5.48 -3.95 28.62
CA ARG A 117 -6.41 -4.10 29.75
C ARG A 117 -6.82 -5.57 30.03
N VAL A 118 -6.87 -6.38 28.98
CA VAL A 118 -7.41 -7.77 29.06
C VAL A 118 -6.34 -8.80 28.70
N GLY A 119 -5.27 -8.36 28.03
CA GLY A 119 -4.20 -9.24 27.59
C GLY A 119 -3.43 -9.89 28.74
N ILE A 120 -3.08 -11.15 28.60
CA ILE A 120 -2.30 -11.94 29.53
C ILE A 120 -0.89 -12.08 28.96
N PRO A 121 0.16 -11.65 29.69
CA PRO A 121 1.53 -11.85 29.28
C PRO A 121 1.95 -13.31 29.39
N TYR A 122 2.69 -13.80 28.40
CA TYR A 122 3.25 -15.15 28.35
C TYR A 122 4.77 -15.12 28.25
N SER A 123 5.44 -16.12 28.80
CA SER A 123 6.88 -16.27 28.65
C SER A 123 7.21 -16.83 27.26
N PRO A 124 8.07 -16.14 26.47
CA PRO A 124 8.52 -16.69 25.19
C PRO A 124 9.29 -18.01 25.30
N ALA A 125 9.93 -18.24 26.44
CA ALA A 125 10.74 -19.44 26.66
C ALA A 125 9.95 -20.65 27.14
N THR A 126 8.90 -20.45 27.96
CA THR A 126 8.13 -21.55 28.56
C THR A 126 6.72 -21.67 28.02
N GLY A 127 6.22 -20.65 27.31
CA GLY A 127 4.84 -20.60 26.85
C GLY A 127 3.77 -20.47 27.97
N LEU A 128 4.21 -20.32 29.21
CA LEU A 128 3.30 -20.19 30.36
C LEU A 128 2.94 -18.71 30.63
N PRO A 129 1.74 -18.43 31.18
CA PRO A 129 1.36 -17.08 31.56
C PRO A 129 2.27 -16.53 32.66
N ILE A 130 2.55 -15.25 32.59
CA ILE A 130 3.34 -14.52 33.59
C ILE A 130 2.38 -13.63 34.37
N GLU A 131 2.35 -13.79 35.70
CA GLU A 131 1.53 -12.96 36.58
C GLU A 131 2.38 -12.05 37.45
N SER A 132 1.91 -10.83 37.68
CA SER A 132 2.44 -10.01 38.79
C SER A 132 1.74 -10.41 40.07
N GLN A 133 2.53 -10.55 41.12
CA GLN A 133 2.00 -10.93 42.46
C GLN A 133 2.04 -9.73 43.38
N THR A 134 1.03 -9.56 44.19
CA THR A 134 1.06 -8.61 45.29
C THR A 134 1.87 -9.20 46.47
N VAL A 135 2.46 -8.35 47.30
CA VAL A 135 3.20 -8.83 48.51
C VAL A 135 2.35 -9.77 49.35
N SER A 136 1.07 -9.47 49.52
CA SER A 136 0.15 -10.35 50.28
C SER A 136 0.05 -11.75 49.66
N GLN A 137 -0.11 -11.86 48.32
CA GLN A 137 -0.15 -13.14 47.61
C GLN A 137 1.17 -13.92 47.73
N MET A 138 2.32 -13.21 47.69
CA MET A 138 3.63 -13.81 47.87
C MET A 138 3.77 -14.38 49.30
N VAL A 139 3.34 -13.63 50.30
CA VAL A 139 3.30 -14.05 51.69
C VAL A 139 2.39 -15.26 51.90
N ASP A 140 1.19 -15.23 51.39
CA ASP A 140 0.23 -16.34 51.46
C ASP A 140 0.80 -17.63 50.83
N ARG A 141 1.49 -17.50 49.72
CA ARG A 141 2.13 -18.62 49.05
C ARG A 141 3.27 -19.24 49.86
N VAL A 142 4.06 -18.43 50.60
CA VAL A 142 5.11 -18.93 51.48
C VAL A 142 4.49 -19.58 52.73
N LEU A 143 3.46 -18.95 53.29
CA LEU A 143 2.75 -19.52 54.49
C LEU A 143 1.95 -20.78 54.18
N ALA A 144 1.59 -21.04 52.95
CA ALA A 144 0.95 -22.26 52.52
C ALA A 144 1.90 -23.48 52.45
N LEU A 145 3.22 -23.27 52.64
CA LEU A 145 4.20 -24.35 52.74
C LEU A 145 4.05 -25.06 54.11
N GLU A 146 4.58 -26.28 54.22
CA GLU A 146 4.55 -27.05 55.45
C GLU A 146 5.21 -26.28 56.62
N GLU A 147 4.59 -26.30 57.78
CA GLU A 147 5.13 -25.69 58.97
C GLU A 147 6.46 -26.30 59.36
N GLY A 148 7.45 -25.43 59.66
CA GLY A 148 8.82 -25.82 59.92
C GLY A 148 9.74 -25.78 58.70
N THR A 149 9.23 -25.52 57.48
CA THR A 149 10.03 -25.38 56.26
C THR A 149 11.03 -24.23 56.44
N ARG A 150 12.31 -24.49 56.14
CA ARG A 150 13.40 -23.49 56.23
C ARG A 150 13.71 -22.88 54.88
N LEU A 151 13.67 -21.55 54.80
CA LEU A 151 13.84 -20.78 53.54
C LEU A 151 14.86 -19.64 53.76
N TYR A 152 15.63 -19.35 52.69
CA TYR A 152 16.32 -18.10 52.54
C TYR A 152 15.48 -17.19 51.66
N LEU A 153 15.17 -15.97 52.12
CA LEU A 153 14.58 -14.95 51.28
C LEU A 153 15.71 -14.13 50.65
N LEU A 154 15.83 -14.19 49.34
CA LEU A 154 16.93 -13.65 48.56
C LEU A 154 16.43 -12.51 47.64
N ALA A 155 17.24 -11.46 47.49
CA ALA A 155 17.07 -10.41 46.49
C ALA A 155 18.11 -10.56 45.39
N PRO A 156 17.74 -10.99 44.16
CA PRO A 156 18.66 -11.21 43.05
C PRO A 156 19.04 -9.87 42.37
N ILE A 157 20.12 -9.23 42.85
CA ILE A 157 20.57 -7.92 42.38
C ILE A 157 21.41 -7.99 41.08
N VAL A 158 22.09 -9.08 40.84
CA VAL A 158 22.88 -9.32 39.61
C VAL A 158 22.53 -10.68 39.06
N ARG A 159 22.23 -10.75 37.76
CA ARG A 159 21.88 -11.99 37.05
C ARG A 159 22.64 -12.08 35.74
N GLY A 160 23.59 -12.99 35.68
CA GLY A 160 24.34 -13.31 34.47
C GLY A 160 25.06 -12.12 33.84
N ARG A 161 25.44 -11.12 34.62
CA ARG A 161 26.13 -9.93 34.11
C ARG A 161 27.63 -9.94 34.44
N LYS A 162 28.43 -9.43 33.52
CA LYS A 162 29.88 -9.25 33.74
C LYS A 162 30.15 -8.04 34.60
N GLY A 163 31.06 -8.14 35.58
CA GLY A 163 31.43 -7.01 36.44
C GLY A 163 32.21 -7.46 37.70
N GLU A 164 32.81 -6.51 38.38
CA GLU A 164 33.53 -6.73 39.66
C GLU A 164 32.67 -6.53 40.90
N TYR A 165 31.62 -5.79 40.81
CA TYR A 165 30.56 -5.51 41.82
C TYR A 165 31.03 -5.08 43.25
N ARG A 166 32.28 -4.63 43.41
CA ARG A 166 32.84 -4.20 44.70
C ARG A 166 32.10 -3.03 45.30
N LYS A 167 31.67 -2.06 44.48
CA LYS A 167 30.93 -0.89 44.95
C LYS A 167 29.55 -1.26 45.47
N GLU A 168 28.85 -2.08 44.74
CA GLU A 168 27.50 -2.59 45.05
C GLU A 168 27.53 -3.39 46.35
N LEU A 169 28.55 -4.28 46.54
CA LEU A 169 28.72 -5.04 47.77
C LEU A 169 29.03 -4.14 48.98
N LEU A 170 29.88 -3.11 48.85
CA LEU A 170 30.12 -2.11 49.90
C LEU A 170 28.89 -1.28 50.26
N GLU A 171 28.06 -0.95 49.31
CA GLU A 171 26.79 -0.25 49.55
C GLU A 171 25.79 -1.12 50.29
N LEU A 172 25.71 -2.40 50.00
CA LEU A 172 24.88 -3.39 50.71
C LEU A 172 25.34 -3.53 52.17
N GLN A 173 26.63 -3.59 52.40
CA GLN A 173 27.22 -3.66 53.76
C GLN A 173 26.87 -2.40 54.57
N LYS A 174 26.92 -1.20 53.94
CA LYS A 174 26.50 0.06 54.59
C LYS A 174 25.00 0.08 54.89
N LYS A 175 24.17 -0.60 54.09
CA LYS A 175 22.71 -0.74 54.33
C LYS A 175 22.39 -1.80 55.39
N GLY A 176 23.40 -2.47 55.98
CA GLY A 176 23.23 -3.40 57.09
C GLY A 176 23.06 -4.87 56.65
N PHE A 177 23.16 -5.21 55.40
CA PHE A 177 23.13 -6.61 54.93
C PHE A 177 24.48 -7.29 55.28
N GLN A 178 24.40 -8.55 55.70
CA GLN A 178 25.59 -9.30 56.14
C GLN A 178 26.00 -10.37 55.15
N ARG A 179 25.05 -10.97 54.45
CA ARG A 179 25.29 -12.14 53.59
C ARG A 179 24.79 -11.97 52.16
N VAL A 180 25.54 -12.54 51.26
CA VAL A 180 25.21 -12.64 49.85
C VAL A 180 25.48 -14.08 49.38
N LYS A 181 24.78 -14.51 48.35
CA LYS A 181 25.04 -15.73 47.59
C LYS A 181 25.62 -15.29 46.26
N VAL A 182 26.88 -15.66 46.00
CA VAL A 182 27.60 -15.35 44.74
C VAL A 182 27.85 -16.65 44.00
N ASP A 183 27.43 -16.75 42.78
CA ASP A 183 27.61 -17.89 41.90
C ASP A 183 27.24 -19.24 42.58
N GLY A 184 26.18 -19.26 43.37
CA GLY A 184 25.65 -20.40 44.06
C GLY A 184 26.24 -20.64 45.46
N THR A 185 27.26 -19.91 45.90
CA THR A 185 27.92 -20.05 47.21
C THR A 185 27.61 -18.88 48.15
N PHE A 186 27.29 -19.21 49.41
CA PHE A 186 27.02 -18.15 50.43
C PHE A 186 28.33 -17.60 51.02
N TYR A 187 28.42 -16.28 51.12
CA TYR A 187 29.52 -15.53 51.70
C TYR A 187 28.99 -14.47 52.66
N GLU A 188 29.81 -14.18 53.73
CA GLU A 188 29.67 -12.88 54.37
C GLU A 188 30.14 -11.81 53.37
N ILE A 189 29.46 -10.65 53.30
CA ILE A 189 29.77 -9.59 52.32
C ILE A 189 31.27 -9.18 52.38
N ALA A 190 31.86 -9.19 53.58
CA ALA A 190 33.25 -8.84 53.79
C ALA A 190 34.24 -9.87 53.23
N ASP A 191 33.79 -11.13 53.05
CA ASP A 191 34.64 -12.26 52.65
C ASP A 191 34.42 -12.66 51.21
N VAL A 192 33.65 -11.88 50.43
CA VAL A 192 33.41 -12.16 49.01
C VAL A 192 34.73 -12.04 48.22
N PRO A 193 35.14 -13.09 47.49
CA PRO A 193 36.35 -13.03 46.69
C PRO A 193 36.28 -11.98 45.60
N ALA A 194 37.42 -11.50 45.15
CA ALA A 194 37.44 -10.55 44.01
C ALA A 194 36.86 -11.20 42.74
N LEU A 195 35.74 -10.67 42.24
CA LEU A 195 35.06 -11.17 41.06
C LEU A 195 35.78 -10.74 39.77
N ASP A 196 35.94 -11.65 38.83
CA ASP A 196 36.60 -11.32 37.56
C ASP A 196 35.59 -10.73 36.57
N LYS A 197 35.82 -9.48 36.15
CA LYS A 197 34.98 -8.73 35.19
C LYS A 197 34.80 -9.41 33.83
N LYS A 198 35.56 -10.44 33.51
CA LYS A 198 35.44 -11.18 32.23
C LYS A 198 34.32 -12.23 32.25
N TYR A 199 33.96 -12.71 33.43
CA TYR A 199 32.92 -13.72 33.60
C TYR A 199 31.58 -13.09 34.00
N LYS A 200 30.50 -13.86 33.75
CA LYS A 200 29.17 -13.53 34.21
C LYS A 200 28.99 -14.02 35.64
N HIS A 201 28.42 -13.18 36.48
CA HIS A 201 28.18 -13.49 37.89
C HIS A 201 26.69 -13.36 38.23
N ASP A 202 26.23 -14.14 39.20
CA ASP A 202 24.92 -14.09 39.83
C ASP A 202 25.14 -13.69 41.31
N ILE A 203 24.46 -12.62 41.77
CA ILE A 203 24.57 -12.17 43.15
C ILE A 203 23.18 -11.99 43.74
N ASP A 204 22.85 -12.77 44.76
CA ASP A 204 21.61 -12.70 45.52
C ASP A 204 21.94 -12.18 46.96
N VAL A 205 21.26 -11.17 47.41
CA VAL A 205 21.38 -10.68 48.80
C VAL A 205 20.46 -11.49 49.70
N VAL A 206 20.98 -12.01 50.82
CA VAL A 206 20.15 -12.68 51.81
C VAL A 206 19.44 -11.63 52.64
N VAL A 207 18.14 -11.47 52.43
CA VAL A 207 17.31 -10.48 53.13
C VAL A 207 16.83 -11.05 54.46
N ASP A 208 16.35 -12.28 54.49
CA ASP A 208 15.89 -12.92 55.72
C ASP A 208 16.08 -14.45 55.69
N ARG A 209 16.10 -15.07 56.84
CA ARG A 209 16.05 -16.53 57.07
C ARG A 209 14.78 -16.89 57.77
N ILE A 210 13.97 -17.67 57.12
CA ILE A 210 12.60 -17.90 57.51
C ILE A 210 12.42 -19.37 57.90
N VAL A 211 11.71 -19.61 58.99
CA VAL A 211 11.12 -20.95 59.26
C VAL A 211 9.61 -20.75 59.26
N VAL A 212 8.91 -21.41 58.32
CA VAL A 212 7.46 -21.22 58.14
C VAL A 212 6.70 -21.54 59.41
N ARG A 213 5.93 -20.51 59.91
CA ARG A 213 5.01 -20.62 61.05
C ARG A 213 3.84 -19.65 60.82
N GLY A 214 2.72 -19.89 61.45
CA GLY A 214 1.52 -19.09 61.23
C GLY A 214 1.57 -17.64 61.70
N ASP A 215 2.53 -17.30 62.58
CA ASP A 215 2.70 -15.92 63.17
C ASP A 215 3.65 -15.02 62.40
N LEU A 216 4.16 -15.45 61.25
CA LEU A 216 5.21 -14.77 60.47
C LEU A 216 4.71 -13.76 59.45
N ALA A 217 3.42 -13.63 59.22
CA ALA A 217 2.86 -12.86 58.10
C ALA A 217 3.43 -11.43 58.01
N THR A 218 3.42 -10.69 59.10
CA THR A 218 3.90 -9.28 59.09
C THR A 218 5.40 -9.18 58.84
N ARG A 219 6.22 -9.99 59.52
CA ARG A 219 7.68 -9.99 59.31
C ARG A 219 8.06 -10.41 57.87
N LEU A 220 7.34 -11.42 57.37
CA LEU A 220 7.55 -11.92 55.99
C LEU A 220 7.18 -10.86 54.95
N ALA A 221 6.09 -10.10 55.20
CA ALA A 221 5.71 -8.98 54.32
C ALA A 221 6.78 -7.89 54.27
N ASP A 222 7.31 -7.45 55.43
CA ASP A 222 8.38 -6.46 55.50
C ASP A 222 9.68 -6.93 54.80
N SER A 223 10.04 -8.18 55.02
CA SER A 223 11.19 -8.82 54.39
C SER A 223 11.02 -8.94 52.89
N MET A 224 9.81 -9.29 52.41
CA MET A 224 9.46 -9.41 51.00
C MET A 224 9.51 -8.05 50.31
N GLU A 225 8.96 -7.00 50.92
CA GLU A 225 9.06 -5.63 50.39
C GLU A 225 10.51 -5.18 50.30
N THR A 226 11.34 -5.51 51.29
CA THR A 226 12.77 -5.21 51.27
C THR A 226 13.49 -5.92 50.13
N ALA A 227 13.20 -7.21 49.91
CA ALA A 227 13.78 -7.98 48.82
C ALA A 227 13.36 -7.42 47.45
N LEU A 228 12.06 -7.13 47.26
CA LEU A 228 11.52 -6.54 46.04
C LEU A 228 12.14 -5.16 45.74
N LYS A 229 12.32 -4.33 46.74
CA LYS A 229 12.93 -2.99 46.63
C LYS A 229 14.40 -3.06 46.21
N LEU A 230 15.16 -4.06 46.74
CA LEU A 230 16.57 -4.26 46.40
C LEU A 230 16.80 -4.80 45.00
N ALA A 231 15.93 -5.73 44.56
CA ALA A 231 16.06 -6.44 43.28
C ALA A 231 15.04 -5.95 42.26
N GLU A 232 14.62 -4.69 42.32
CA GLU A 232 13.75 -4.02 41.34
C GLU A 232 12.44 -4.78 41.03
N GLY A 233 11.81 -5.33 42.08
CA GLY A 233 10.52 -6.02 42.00
C GLY A 233 10.62 -7.54 41.91
N LEU A 234 11.75 -8.13 42.29
CA LEU A 234 11.97 -9.57 42.32
C LEU A 234 12.42 -10.04 43.72
N ALA A 235 11.92 -11.19 44.12
CA ALA A 235 12.35 -11.87 45.34
C ALA A 235 12.40 -13.39 45.12
N VAL A 236 13.28 -14.09 45.81
CA VAL A 236 13.43 -15.55 45.68
C VAL A 236 13.35 -16.17 47.06
N ALA A 237 12.49 -17.15 47.27
CA ALA A 237 12.53 -18.02 48.43
C ALA A 237 13.24 -19.32 48.03
N GLU A 238 14.44 -19.53 48.58
CA GLU A 238 15.23 -20.74 48.36
C GLU A 238 15.11 -21.69 49.56
N PHE A 239 14.81 -22.96 49.29
CA PHE A 239 14.70 -23.98 50.34
C PHE A 239 16.10 -24.32 50.87
N ALA A 240 16.27 -24.29 52.21
CA ALA A 240 17.54 -24.56 52.85
C ALA A 240 17.91 -26.04 52.80
N ASP A 241 16.91 -26.95 52.79
CA ASP A 241 17.07 -28.36 52.98
C ASP A 241 16.59 -29.21 51.78
N ARG A 242 16.23 -28.57 50.64
CA ARG A 242 15.80 -29.28 49.43
C ARG A 242 16.79 -29.06 48.29
N PRO A 243 17.78 -29.97 48.12
CA PRO A 243 18.64 -29.89 46.96
C PRO A 243 17.85 -30.13 45.66
N LEU A 244 18.26 -29.50 44.56
CA LEU A 244 17.69 -29.72 43.23
C LEU A 244 17.89 -31.20 42.84
N ASP A 245 16.81 -31.88 42.45
CA ASP A 245 16.87 -33.22 41.92
C ASP A 245 17.47 -33.19 40.49
N PRO A 246 18.65 -33.84 40.28
CA PRO A 246 19.27 -33.85 38.97
C PRO A 246 18.43 -34.56 37.89
N SER A 247 17.49 -35.44 38.27
CA SER A 247 16.62 -36.18 37.34
C SER A 247 15.52 -35.32 36.71
N LEU A 248 15.19 -34.19 37.30
CA LEU A 248 14.19 -33.24 36.80
C LEU A 248 14.77 -32.21 35.82
N THR A 249 16.09 -32.25 35.54
CA THR A 249 16.75 -31.40 34.58
C THR A 249 16.76 -32.08 33.21
N GLY A 250 15.63 -32.03 32.46
CA GLY A 250 15.58 -32.43 31.06
C GLY A 250 16.50 -31.57 30.19
N GLU A 251 17.08 -32.15 29.14
CA GLU A 251 18.02 -31.51 28.19
C GLU A 251 17.44 -30.27 27.45
N ASP A 252 16.16 -30.01 27.58
CA ASP A 252 15.45 -28.88 26.93
C ASP A 252 15.36 -27.61 27.79
N SER A 253 15.96 -27.54 28.97
CA SER A 253 15.94 -26.35 29.81
C SER A 253 17.07 -25.37 29.42
N VAL A 254 16.87 -24.65 28.35
CA VAL A 254 17.67 -23.48 27.97
C VAL A 254 17.52 -22.41 29.05
N ASN A 255 18.60 -22.13 29.82
CA ASN A 255 18.75 -21.08 30.84
C ASN A 255 18.40 -21.43 32.32
N LYS A 256 18.77 -22.61 32.83
CA LYS A 256 19.05 -22.67 34.28
C LYS A 256 20.48 -22.18 34.50
N SER A 257 20.66 -21.22 35.43
CA SER A 257 22.01 -20.87 35.92
C SER A 257 22.71 -22.14 36.43
N LYS A 258 23.92 -22.44 35.93
CA LYS A 258 24.70 -23.60 36.34
C LYS A 258 25.00 -23.63 37.86
N ASN A 259 24.61 -22.60 38.57
CA ASN A 259 24.96 -22.31 39.95
C ASN A 259 23.81 -22.53 40.93
N GLU A 260 22.63 -23.02 40.49
CA GLU A 260 21.49 -23.29 41.38
C GLU A 260 21.65 -24.68 42.04
N THR A 261 21.70 -24.69 43.36
CA THR A 261 21.95 -25.92 44.15
C THR A 261 20.70 -26.42 44.91
N HIS A 262 19.69 -25.59 45.06
CA HIS A 262 18.48 -25.87 45.85
C HIS A 262 17.20 -25.44 45.11
N GLU A 263 16.06 -26.05 45.52
CA GLU A 263 14.75 -25.61 45.02
C GLU A 263 14.46 -24.16 45.35
N ARG A 264 13.83 -23.44 44.44
CA ARG A 264 13.55 -22.00 44.56
C ARG A 264 12.12 -21.69 44.14
N ILE A 265 11.48 -20.76 44.86
CA ILE A 265 10.24 -20.11 44.44
C ILE A 265 10.60 -18.65 44.09
N LEU A 266 10.40 -18.27 42.83
CA LEU A 266 10.56 -16.89 42.41
C LEU A 266 9.23 -16.16 42.58
N PHE A 267 9.34 -14.95 43.15
CA PHE A 267 8.27 -13.98 43.29
C PHE A 267 8.58 -12.74 42.46
N SER A 268 7.59 -12.16 41.84
CA SER A 268 7.74 -10.94 41.08
C SER A 268 6.55 -10.00 41.27
N GLU A 269 6.83 -8.77 41.63
CA GLU A 269 5.89 -7.67 41.61
C GLU A 269 5.65 -7.17 40.19
N LYS A 270 6.56 -7.46 39.29
CA LYS A 270 6.48 -7.16 37.83
C LYS A 270 6.19 -8.43 37.05
N PHE A 271 5.70 -8.25 35.83
CA PHE A 271 5.53 -9.40 34.91
C PHE A 271 6.91 -9.96 34.50
N ALA A 272 7.34 -11.01 35.16
CA ALA A 272 8.64 -11.64 34.92
C ALA A 272 8.52 -13.16 34.83
N CYS A 273 9.23 -13.75 33.85
CA CYS A 273 9.32 -15.19 33.72
C CYS A 273 10.40 -15.72 34.68
N PRO A 274 10.06 -16.66 35.58
CA PRO A 274 11.04 -17.20 36.52
C PRO A 274 12.17 -18.02 35.86
N VAL A 275 11.90 -18.61 34.70
CA VAL A 275 12.83 -19.52 34.02
C VAL A 275 13.81 -18.76 33.12
N SER A 276 13.32 -17.82 32.29
CA SER A 276 14.12 -17.14 31.28
C SER A 276 14.63 -15.75 31.69
N GLY A 277 14.12 -15.21 32.82
CA GLY A 277 14.37 -13.82 33.19
C GLY A 277 13.71 -12.79 32.26
N PHE A 278 12.86 -13.21 31.32
CA PHE A 278 12.11 -12.30 30.45
C PHE A 278 11.16 -11.47 31.29
N THR A 279 11.21 -10.16 31.16
CA THR A 279 10.40 -9.20 31.92
C THR A 279 9.65 -8.28 31.00
N ILE A 280 8.38 -8.02 31.30
CA ILE A 280 7.60 -6.97 30.70
C ILE A 280 7.49 -5.84 31.73
N PRO A 281 8.07 -4.66 31.48
CA PRO A 281 8.15 -3.60 32.49
C PRO A 281 6.76 -3.07 32.85
N GLU A 282 5.87 -2.89 31.88
CA GLU A 282 4.52 -2.40 32.10
C GLU A 282 3.65 -2.71 30.87
N VAL A 283 2.43 -3.20 31.11
CA VAL A 283 1.47 -3.50 30.04
C VAL A 283 0.56 -2.31 29.82
N GLU A 284 1.01 -1.37 28.98
CA GLU A 284 0.30 -0.15 28.62
C GLU A 284 -0.01 -0.08 27.12
N PRO A 285 -1.00 0.74 26.66
CA PRO A 285 -1.30 0.88 25.25
C PRO A 285 -0.11 1.29 24.36
N ARG A 286 0.87 2.03 24.90
CA ARG A 286 2.09 2.42 24.17
C ARG A 286 3.01 1.24 23.86
N LEU A 287 2.97 0.14 24.64
CA LEU A 287 3.72 -1.08 24.41
C LEU A 287 3.32 -1.72 23.06
N PHE A 288 2.07 -1.56 22.66
CA PHE A 288 1.54 -2.12 21.41
C PHE A 288 1.59 -1.13 20.24
N SER A 289 2.28 0.00 20.38
CA SER A 289 2.42 0.99 19.32
C SER A 289 3.72 0.81 18.55
N PHE A 290 3.65 0.46 17.29
CA PHE A 290 4.81 0.40 16.41
C PHE A 290 5.29 1.78 15.93
N ASN A 291 4.54 2.85 16.23
CA ASN A 291 4.95 4.24 15.99
C ASN A 291 5.65 4.89 17.20
N ASN A 292 5.74 4.17 18.32
CA ASN A 292 6.39 4.63 19.54
C ASN A 292 7.63 3.75 19.80
N PRO A 293 8.79 4.33 20.11
CA PRO A 293 10.01 3.57 20.44
C PRO A 293 9.84 2.56 21.59
N PHE A 294 8.86 2.78 22.47
CA PHE A 294 8.56 1.86 23.58
C PHE A 294 8.05 0.50 23.08
N GLY A 295 7.23 0.47 22.03
CA GLY A 295 6.64 -0.76 21.49
C GLY A 295 7.23 -1.20 20.14
N ALA A 296 7.84 -0.30 19.38
CA ALA A 296 8.38 -0.59 18.06
C ALA A 296 9.55 -1.57 18.10
N CYS A 297 9.60 -2.50 17.16
CA CYS A 297 10.76 -3.37 16.96
C CYS A 297 12.02 -2.53 16.69
N PRO A 298 13.09 -2.65 17.47
CA PRO A 298 14.27 -1.80 17.32
C PRO A 298 15.08 -2.12 16.06
N THR A 299 14.89 -3.30 15.46
CA THR A 299 15.61 -3.73 14.25
C THR A 299 15.06 -3.09 12.99
N CYS A 300 13.73 -2.86 12.92
CA CYS A 300 13.06 -2.26 11.75
C CYS A 300 12.33 -0.95 12.07
N ASP A 301 12.53 -0.38 13.26
CA ASP A 301 11.85 0.83 13.71
C ASP A 301 10.33 0.82 13.51
N GLY A 302 9.70 -0.34 13.73
CA GLY A 302 8.25 -0.52 13.58
C GLY A 302 7.77 -0.60 12.13
N LEU A 303 8.65 -0.74 11.15
CA LEU A 303 8.27 -0.87 9.73
C LEU A 303 7.78 -2.29 9.37
N GLY A 304 8.21 -3.30 10.12
CA GLY A 304 7.89 -4.71 9.87
C GLY A 304 8.70 -5.34 8.74
N SER A 305 9.39 -4.55 7.94
CA SER A 305 10.25 -4.99 6.85
C SER A 305 11.56 -4.25 6.87
N GLN A 306 12.57 -4.85 6.28
CA GLN A 306 13.86 -4.21 6.03
C GLN A 306 14.14 -4.22 4.54
N ARG A 307 14.73 -3.14 4.05
CA ARG A 307 15.33 -3.14 2.72
C ARG A 307 16.68 -3.83 2.83
N ALA A 308 16.85 -4.93 2.13
CA ALA A 308 18.09 -5.66 2.05
C ALA A 308 18.43 -5.92 0.59
N ILE A 309 19.74 -6.06 0.31
CA ILE A 309 20.19 -6.48 -1.01
C ILE A 309 19.69 -7.91 -1.24
N ASP A 310 18.93 -8.11 -2.30
CA ASP A 310 18.31 -9.39 -2.64
C ASP A 310 19.25 -10.22 -3.51
N PRO A 311 19.65 -11.43 -3.06
CA PRO A 311 20.49 -12.32 -3.85
C PRO A 311 19.93 -12.61 -5.25
N ASN A 312 18.58 -12.70 -5.36
CA ASN A 312 17.91 -12.97 -6.65
C ASN A 312 17.95 -11.77 -7.61
N LEU A 313 18.04 -10.55 -7.09
CA LEU A 313 18.24 -9.34 -7.91
C LEU A 313 19.71 -9.15 -8.26
N VAL A 314 20.62 -9.62 -7.41
CA VAL A 314 22.07 -9.63 -7.68
C VAL A 314 22.40 -10.64 -8.76
N VAL A 315 21.80 -11.84 -8.71
CA VAL A 315 21.94 -12.91 -9.72
C VAL A 315 20.56 -13.26 -10.28
N PRO A 316 20.03 -12.48 -11.22
CA PRO A 316 18.65 -12.66 -11.71
C PRO A 316 18.48 -13.89 -12.59
N ASP A 317 19.54 -14.40 -13.22
CA ASP A 317 19.55 -15.64 -14.01
C ASP A 317 20.79 -16.46 -13.71
N GLU A 318 20.60 -17.56 -13.01
CA GLU A 318 21.68 -18.50 -12.67
C GLU A 318 22.19 -19.30 -13.89
N ASN A 319 21.53 -19.27 -15.03
CA ASN A 319 21.97 -19.93 -16.27
C ASN A 319 23.00 -19.11 -17.06
N VAL A 320 23.21 -17.85 -16.67
CA VAL A 320 24.24 -16.98 -17.25
C VAL A 320 25.59 -17.26 -16.60
N SER A 321 26.67 -17.16 -17.40
CA SER A 321 28.02 -17.33 -16.87
C SER A 321 28.47 -16.06 -16.12
N LEU A 322 29.44 -16.22 -15.22
CA LEU A 322 30.03 -15.07 -14.51
C LEU A 322 30.67 -14.07 -15.49
N ARG A 323 31.25 -14.57 -16.61
CA ARG A 323 31.82 -13.74 -17.68
C ARG A 323 30.75 -12.94 -18.41
N ASP A 324 29.59 -13.54 -18.66
CA ASP A 324 28.49 -12.90 -19.41
C ASP A 324 27.59 -12.02 -18.54
N GLY A 325 27.99 -11.83 -17.26
CA GLY A 325 27.36 -10.90 -16.34
C GLY A 325 26.28 -11.50 -15.44
N ALA A 326 26.42 -12.73 -14.99
CA ALA A 326 25.53 -13.34 -14.00
C ALA A 326 25.35 -12.46 -12.76
N ILE A 327 26.41 -11.74 -12.32
CA ILE A 327 26.34 -10.76 -11.24
C ILE A 327 25.91 -9.42 -11.81
N SER A 328 24.63 -9.16 -11.79
CA SER A 328 23.99 -8.00 -12.42
C SER A 328 24.55 -6.63 -12.02
N PRO A 329 24.91 -6.34 -10.76
CA PRO A 329 25.53 -5.08 -10.38
C PRO A 329 26.87 -4.79 -11.06
N TRP A 330 27.58 -5.85 -11.47
CA TRP A 330 28.90 -5.76 -12.10
C TRP A 330 28.89 -5.94 -13.63
N ALA A 331 27.77 -6.43 -14.16
CA ALA A 331 27.65 -6.82 -15.57
C ALA A 331 27.95 -5.69 -16.56
N LYS A 332 27.69 -4.44 -16.21
CA LYS A 332 27.91 -3.25 -17.06
C LYS A 332 29.23 -2.54 -16.76
N SER A 333 30.04 -3.04 -15.84
CA SER A 333 31.29 -2.38 -15.48
C SER A 333 32.35 -2.66 -16.54
N THR A 334 32.97 -1.61 -17.02
CA THR A 334 34.12 -1.66 -17.92
C THR A 334 35.45 -1.88 -17.16
N SER A 335 35.40 -1.83 -15.84
CA SER A 335 36.60 -2.00 -15.01
C SER A 335 37.04 -3.47 -14.97
N PRO A 336 38.33 -3.80 -15.24
CA PRO A 336 38.86 -5.15 -15.14
C PRO A 336 38.88 -5.67 -13.69
N TYR A 337 38.74 -4.80 -12.72
CA TYR A 337 38.76 -5.11 -11.28
C TYR A 337 37.80 -6.25 -10.89
N TYR A 338 36.56 -6.18 -11.34
CA TYR A 338 35.55 -7.20 -10.96
C TYR A 338 35.82 -8.57 -11.59
N ALA A 339 36.27 -8.58 -12.85
CA ALA A 339 36.64 -9.83 -13.52
C ALA A 339 37.85 -10.49 -12.84
N GLN A 340 38.90 -9.71 -12.52
CA GLN A 340 40.09 -10.17 -11.83
C GLN A 340 39.80 -10.63 -10.39
N THR A 341 38.85 -9.98 -9.71
CA THR A 341 38.35 -10.42 -8.40
C THR A 341 37.67 -11.80 -8.50
N LEU A 342 36.79 -12.01 -9.46
CA LEU A 342 36.13 -13.29 -9.67
C LEU A 342 37.11 -14.39 -10.12
N GLU A 343 38.15 -14.04 -10.90
CA GLU A 343 39.20 -15.01 -11.27
C GLU A 343 39.99 -15.50 -10.05
N ALA A 344 40.30 -14.57 -9.14
CA ALA A 344 41.00 -14.95 -7.89
C ALA A 344 40.14 -15.84 -7.00
N LEU A 345 38.86 -15.53 -6.88
CA LEU A 345 37.88 -16.37 -6.19
C LEU A 345 37.76 -17.74 -6.86
N GLY A 346 37.72 -17.76 -8.20
CA GLY A 346 37.64 -19.00 -8.99
C GLY A 346 38.80 -19.95 -8.75
N LYS A 347 40.04 -19.41 -8.65
CA LYS A 347 41.22 -20.18 -8.29
C LYS A 347 41.14 -20.75 -6.87
N ALA A 348 40.56 -20.02 -5.93
CA ALA A 348 40.45 -20.43 -4.53
C ALA A 348 39.33 -21.45 -4.25
N TYR A 349 38.22 -21.38 -5.01
CA TYR A 349 37.00 -22.16 -4.81
C TYR A 349 36.72 -23.17 -5.96
N GLY A 350 37.58 -23.23 -6.98
CA GLY A 350 37.51 -24.26 -8.03
C GLY A 350 36.49 -24.00 -9.14
N PHE A 351 36.26 -22.75 -9.53
CA PHE A 351 35.40 -22.41 -10.65
C PHE A 351 36.09 -21.48 -11.67
N LYS A 352 35.53 -21.40 -12.88
CA LYS A 352 36.00 -20.53 -13.96
C LYS A 352 34.96 -19.46 -14.30
N LEU A 353 35.39 -18.33 -14.84
CA LEU A 353 34.48 -17.26 -15.26
C LEU A 353 33.45 -17.69 -16.32
N GLY A 354 33.75 -18.71 -17.11
CA GLY A 354 32.83 -19.28 -18.11
C GLY A 354 31.76 -20.21 -17.53
N ASP A 355 31.87 -20.57 -16.26
CA ASP A 355 30.88 -21.45 -15.63
C ASP A 355 29.60 -20.69 -15.33
N LYS A 356 28.45 -21.34 -15.50
CA LYS A 356 27.16 -20.76 -15.15
C LYS A 356 27.04 -20.66 -13.63
N PHE A 357 26.38 -19.62 -13.13
CA PHE A 357 26.28 -19.42 -11.69
C PHE A 357 25.61 -20.62 -10.98
N LYS A 358 24.61 -21.26 -11.60
CA LYS A 358 23.96 -22.47 -11.05
C LYS A 358 24.92 -23.63 -10.83
N ASP A 359 25.96 -23.76 -11.67
CA ASP A 359 26.91 -24.89 -11.67
C ASP A 359 28.04 -24.70 -10.63
N LEU A 360 28.11 -23.52 -9.99
CA LEU A 360 29.04 -23.27 -8.89
C LEU A 360 28.64 -24.13 -7.68
N ASN A 361 29.63 -24.63 -6.97
CA ASN A 361 29.39 -25.31 -5.69
C ASN A 361 28.86 -24.33 -4.61
N ALA A 362 28.21 -24.84 -3.57
CA ALA A 362 27.58 -24.04 -2.53
C ALA A 362 28.56 -23.06 -1.83
N GLN A 363 29.80 -23.51 -1.59
CA GLN A 363 30.83 -22.68 -0.96
C GLN A 363 31.28 -21.53 -1.87
N ALA A 364 31.37 -21.78 -3.18
CA ALA A 364 31.69 -20.72 -4.16
C ALA A 364 30.54 -19.68 -4.27
N LYS A 365 29.29 -20.13 -4.33
CA LYS A 365 28.12 -19.22 -4.31
C LYS A 365 28.11 -18.35 -3.06
N GLU A 366 28.31 -18.97 -1.90
CA GLU A 366 28.37 -18.26 -0.62
C GLU A 366 29.52 -17.23 -0.59
N ALA A 367 30.73 -17.66 -1.00
CA ALA A 367 31.89 -16.78 -1.04
C ALA A 367 31.69 -15.58 -1.98
N VAL A 368 31.10 -15.79 -3.15
CA VAL A 368 30.81 -14.70 -4.10
C VAL A 368 29.77 -13.73 -3.55
N LEU A 369 28.67 -14.24 -3.00
CA LEU A 369 27.57 -13.39 -2.55
C LEU A 369 27.84 -12.75 -1.18
N HIS A 370 28.29 -13.54 -0.20
CA HIS A 370 28.38 -13.12 1.21
C HIS A 370 29.82 -12.94 1.72
N GLY A 371 30.82 -13.37 0.92
CA GLY A 371 32.22 -13.16 1.26
C GLY A 371 32.94 -14.41 1.76
N THR A 372 34.25 -14.27 1.98
CA THR A 372 35.12 -15.37 2.34
C THR A 372 35.30 -15.59 3.85
N GLY A 373 34.57 -14.81 4.68
CA GLY A 373 34.71 -14.80 6.12
C GLY A 373 36.15 -14.47 6.54
N GLU A 374 36.79 -15.32 7.34
CA GLU A 374 38.20 -15.15 7.79
C GLU A 374 39.23 -15.66 6.76
N ARG A 375 38.77 -16.32 5.69
CA ARG A 375 39.70 -16.89 4.69
C ARG A 375 40.26 -15.79 3.80
N GLU A 376 41.57 -15.59 3.87
CA GLU A 376 42.30 -14.68 3.01
C GLU A 376 42.55 -15.27 1.63
N ILE A 377 42.45 -14.46 0.60
CA ILE A 377 42.69 -14.80 -0.79
C ILE A 377 43.66 -13.81 -1.38
N THR A 378 44.58 -14.29 -2.22
CA THR A 378 45.52 -13.46 -2.95
C THR A 378 44.89 -13.00 -4.24
N PHE A 379 44.65 -11.71 -4.33
CA PHE A 379 44.14 -11.01 -5.53
C PHE A 379 45.33 -10.43 -6.31
N GLN A 380 45.28 -10.56 -7.62
CA GLN A 380 46.21 -9.95 -8.53
C GLN A 380 45.44 -8.99 -9.44
N TYR A 381 45.74 -7.71 -9.33
CA TYR A 381 45.09 -6.65 -10.13
C TYR A 381 46.09 -6.10 -11.13
N ASP A 382 45.64 -5.92 -12.36
CA ASP A 382 46.38 -5.35 -13.46
C ASP A 382 45.48 -4.37 -14.22
N ASP A 383 45.83 -3.09 -14.24
CA ASP A 383 45.13 -2.03 -14.94
C ASP A 383 45.78 -1.63 -16.30
N GLY A 384 46.74 -2.43 -16.75
CA GLY A 384 47.52 -2.20 -17.95
C GLY A 384 48.72 -1.25 -17.76
N LEU A 385 48.78 -0.53 -16.64
CA LEU A 385 49.88 0.37 -16.26
C LEU A 385 50.63 -0.13 -15.02
N ARG A 386 49.92 -0.76 -14.11
CA ARG A 386 50.47 -1.28 -12.84
C ARG A 386 49.85 -2.63 -12.52
N SER A 387 50.70 -3.58 -12.12
CA SER A 387 50.26 -4.87 -11.56
C SER A 387 50.68 -4.96 -10.11
N TYR A 388 49.72 -5.30 -9.24
CA TYR A 388 50.02 -5.54 -7.81
C TYR A 388 49.26 -6.72 -7.26
N LYS A 389 49.87 -7.37 -6.22
CA LYS A 389 49.25 -8.47 -5.49
C LYS A 389 48.89 -8.01 -4.10
N THR A 390 47.71 -8.40 -3.63
CA THR A 390 47.26 -8.16 -2.26
C THR A 390 46.56 -9.39 -1.71
N THR A 391 46.85 -9.76 -0.48
CA THR A 391 46.18 -10.86 0.23
C THR A 391 45.25 -10.26 1.26
N LYS A 392 44.00 -10.54 1.14
CA LYS A 392 42.92 -10.04 2.01
C LYS A 392 41.69 -10.91 1.94
N THR A 393 40.77 -10.75 2.88
CA THR A 393 39.46 -11.34 2.82
C THR A 393 38.61 -10.61 1.75
N PHE A 394 37.66 -11.32 1.16
CA PHE A 394 36.68 -10.75 0.25
C PHE A 394 35.36 -10.53 0.99
N GLU A 395 34.86 -9.32 0.95
CA GLU A 395 33.64 -8.97 1.69
C GLU A 395 32.33 -9.56 1.11
N GLY A 396 32.32 -9.97 -0.15
CA GLY A 396 31.10 -10.42 -0.86
C GLY A 396 30.39 -9.30 -1.61
N VAL A 397 29.62 -9.70 -2.62
CA VAL A 397 28.85 -8.73 -3.46
C VAL A 397 27.77 -8.03 -2.65
N ILE A 398 27.02 -8.77 -1.84
CA ILE A 398 25.91 -8.28 -1.04
C ILE A 398 26.38 -7.30 0.05
N PRO A 399 27.35 -7.67 0.92
CA PRO A 399 27.88 -6.71 1.90
C PRO A 399 28.55 -5.49 1.26
N ASN A 400 29.22 -5.66 0.10
CA ASN A 400 29.80 -4.53 -0.64
C ASN A 400 28.73 -3.53 -1.08
N LEU A 401 27.62 -4.01 -1.66
CA LEU A 401 26.52 -3.14 -2.09
C LEU A 401 25.84 -2.46 -0.88
N ASP A 402 25.61 -3.20 0.22
CA ASP A 402 25.00 -2.65 1.43
C ASP A 402 25.86 -1.54 2.07
N ARG A 403 27.18 -1.78 2.19
CA ARG A 403 28.14 -0.79 2.66
C ARG A 403 28.13 0.44 1.76
N ARG A 404 28.24 0.28 0.44
CA ARG A 404 28.23 1.38 -0.54
C ARG A 404 26.95 2.17 -0.50
N TRP A 405 25.81 1.54 -0.29
CA TRP A 405 24.52 2.22 -0.16
C TRP A 405 24.47 3.11 1.09
N LYS A 406 25.04 2.63 2.20
CA LYS A 406 25.11 3.38 3.47
C LYS A 406 26.10 4.56 3.40
N GLU A 407 27.22 4.38 2.75
CA GLU A 407 28.34 5.35 2.72
C GLU A 407 28.22 6.39 1.59
N THR A 408 27.44 6.14 0.54
CA THR A 408 27.38 7.05 -0.61
C THR A 408 26.58 8.32 -0.32
N GLU A 409 27.18 9.48 -0.68
CA GLU A 409 26.48 10.78 -0.68
C GLU A 409 25.75 11.05 -2.01
N SER A 410 26.06 10.28 -3.06
CA SER A 410 25.44 10.44 -4.39
C SER A 410 24.04 9.84 -4.43
N ALA A 411 23.01 10.68 -4.60
CA ALA A 411 21.62 10.25 -4.76
C ALA A 411 21.45 9.27 -5.95
N TRP A 412 22.15 9.51 -7.07
CA TRP A 412 22.13 8.62 -8.23
C TRP A 412 22.70 7.24 -7.91
N MET A 413 23.84 7.18 -7.20
CA MET A 413 24.45 5.90 -6.82
C MET A 413 23.58 5.13 -5.85
N ARG A 414 22.93 5.83 -4.91
CA ARG A 414 21.97 5.22 -3.97
C ARG A 414 20.79 4.62 -4.72
N GLU A 415 20.20 5.36 -5.65
CA GLU A 415 19.08 4.87 -6.48
C GLU A 415 19.49 3.66 -7.35
N GLU A 416 20.72 3.66 -7.90
CA GLU A 416 21.21 2.53 -8.70
C GLU A 416 21.38 1.26 -7.84
N ILE A 417 21.86 1.38 -6.59
CA ILE A 417 21.99 0.24 -5.66
C ILE A 417 20.61 -0.20 -5.16
N GLU A 418 19.66 0.72 -4.92
CA GLU A 418 18.30 0.39 -4.50
C GLU A 418 17.56 -0.53 -5.48
N ARG A 419 17.97 -0.57 -6.75
CA ARG A 419 17.43 -1.52 -7.75
C ARG A 419 17.74 -2.99 -7.43
N PHE A 420 18.71 -3.24 -6.57
CA PHE A 420 19.09 -4.58 -6.10
C PHE A 420 18.56 -4.89 -4.69
N MET A 421 17.70 -4.01 -4.16
CA MET A 421 17.08 -4.20 -2.85
C MET A 421 15.64 -4.66 -2.97
N SER A 422 15.26 -5.58 -2.11
CA SER A 422 13.86 -5.96 -1.87
C SER A 422 13.46 -5.67 -0.42
N ALA A 423 12.15 -5.53 -0.18
CA ALA A 423 11.61 -5.43 1.16
C ALA A 423 11.33 -6.83 1.69
N THR A 424 12.15 -7.30 2.61
CA THR A 424 11.94 -8.59 3.28
C THR A 424 11.33 -8.39 4.66
N PRO A 425 10.52 -9.34 5.17
CA PRO A 425 10.05 -9.29 6.55
C PRO A 425 11.23 -9.16 7.52
N CYS A 426 11.08 -8.31 8.53
CA CYS A 426 12.12 -8.13 9.54
C CYS A 426 12.38 -9.45 10.29
N PRO A 427 13.61 -9.95 10.35
CA PRO A 427 13.92 -11.25 11.00
C PRO A 427 13.68 -11.25 12.51
N ALA A 428 13.71 -10.08 13.16
CA ALA A 428 13.50 -9.96 14.59
C ALA A 428 12.04 -9.95 15.02
N CYS A 429 11.16 -9.31 14.24
CA CYS A 429 9.74 -9.23 14.56
C CYS A 429 8.86 -10.03 13.58
N HIS A 430 9.43 -10.75 12.62
CA HIS A 430 8.72 -11.55 11.62
C HIS A 430 7.57 -10.80 10.89
N GLY A 431 7.74 -9.49 10.71
CA GLY A 431 6.74 -8.64 10.07
C GLY A 431 5.75 -7.95 11.04
N TYR A 432 5.66 -8.38 12.29
CA TYR A 432 4.68 -7.85 13.26
C TYR A 432 4.97 -6.45 13.79
N ARG A 433 6.09 -5.82 13.42
CA ARG A 433 6.47 -4.43 13.74
C ARG A 433 6.76 -4.12 15.21
N LEU A 434 6.46 -5.02 16.12
CA LEU A 434 6.51 -4.83 17.57
C LEU A 434 7.69 -5.57 18.21
N LYS A 435 8.05 -5.12 19.42
CA LYS A 435 9.01 -5.81 20.30
C LYS A 435 8.48 -7.17 20.77
N PRO A 436 9.38 -8.11 21.13
CA PRO A 436 8.99 -9.41 21.70
C PRO A 436 8.10 -9.29 22.94
N GLU A 437 8.31 -8.27 23.78
CA GLU A 437 7.52 -8.01 24.97
C GLU A 437 6.04 -7.71 24.65
N ALA A 438 5.78 -6.97 23.59
CA ALA A 438 4.43 -6.69 23.13
C ALA A 438 3.76 -7.95 22.51
N LEU A 439 4.53 -8.75 21.76
CA LEU A 439 4.06 -9.99 21.14
C LEU A 439 3.88 -11.13 22.16
N ALA A 440 4.49 -10.99 23.35
CA ALA A 440 4.29 -11.94 24.43
C ALA A 440 2.94 -11.80 25.13
N VAL A 441 2.21 -10.69 24.92
CA VAL A 441 0.87 -10.47 25.50
C VAL A 441 -0.20 -11.02 24.55
N LYS A 442 -1.04 -11.91 25.04
CA LYS A 442 -2.05 -12.61 24.25
C LYS A 442 -3.47 -12.46 24.85
N ILE A 443 -4.45 -12.46 23.96
CA ILE A 443 -5.87 -12.62 24.30
C ILE A 443 -6.38 -13.83 23.53
N ALA A 444 -7.06 -14.75 24.22
CA ALA A 444 -7.56 -15.98 23.60
C ALA A 444 -6.48 -16.69 22.73
N GLY A 445 -5.25 -16.78 23.25
CA GLY A 445 -4.12 -17.44 22.60
C GLY A 445 -3.42 -16.67 21.49
N LYS A 446 -3.94 -15.52 21.03
CA LYS A 446 -3.35 -14.71 19.95
C LYS A 446 -2.74 -13.40 20.47
N HIS A 447 -1.56 -13.04 19.96
CA HIS A 447 -1.03 -11.69 20.18
C HIS A 447 -1.60 -10.69 19.16
N ILE A 448 -1.43 -9.39 19.43
CA ILE A 448 -2.01 -8.32 18.61
C ILE A 448 -1.60 -8.41 17.13
N GLY A 449 -0.36 -8.80 16.83
CA GLY A 449 0.12 -8.97 15.47
C GLY A 449 -0.63 -10.07 14.71
N GLU A 450 -0.88 -11.23 15.33
CA GLU A 450 -1.64 -12.32 14.71
C GLU A 450 -3.09 -11.91 14.43
N VAL A 451 -3.71 -11.13 15.31
CA VAL A 451 -5.07 -10.62 15.10
C VAL A 451 -5.10 -9.62 13.94
N THR A 452 -4.08 -8.79 13.78
CA THR A 452 -4.02 -7.86 12.64
C THR A 452 -3.78 -8.53 11.30
N GLU A 453 -3.19 -9.73 11.27
CA GLU A 453 -3.01 -10.54 10.04
C GLU A 453 -4.29 -11.26 9.59
N LEU A 454 -5.30 -11.35 10.45
CA LEU A 454 -6.61 -11.88 10.05
C LEU A 454 -7.22 -10.97 8.98
N SER A 455 -7.93 -11.58 8.02
CA SER A 455 -8.81 -10.80 7.14
C SER A 455 -9.91 -10.12 7.98
N ILE A 456 -10.41 -8.97 7.50
CA ILE A 456 -11.46 -8.20 8.21
C ILE A 456 -12.64 -9.11 8.59
N ARG A 457 -13.07 -9.99 7.68
CA ARG A 457 -14.10 -11.00 7.94
C ARG A 457 -13.74 -11.92 9.11
N LYS A 458 -12.53 -12.49 9.11
CA LYS A 458 -12.05 -13.37 10.17
C LYS A 458 -11.82 -12.62 11.49
N ALA A 459 -11.36 -11.37 11.42
CA ALA A 459 -11.21 -10.52 12.59
C ALA A 459 -12.58 -10.23 13.24
N ASP A 460 -13.59 -9.87 12.45
CA ASP A 460 -14.95 -9.65 12.95
C ASP A 460 -15.53 -10.92 13.63
N GLN A 461 -15.33 -12.08 13.02
CA GLN A 461 -15.72 -13.36 13.62
C GLN A 461 -14.96 -13.59 14.93
N TRP A 462 -13.64 -13.39 14.96
CA TRP A 462 -12.84 -13.57 16.17
C TRP A 462 -13.29 -12.65 17.31
N PHE A 463 -13.58 -11.37 17.03
CA PHE A 463 -14.11 -10.43 18.03
C PHE A 463 -15.55 -10.78 18.44
N THR A 464 -16.32 -11.41 17.58
CA THR A 464 -17.69 -11.92 17.89
C THR A 464 -17.62 -13.09 18.88
N ASP A 465 -16.68 -13.99 18.69
CA ASP A 465 -16.49 -15.19 19.51
C ASP A 465 -15.68 -14.91 20.80
N LEU A 466 -14.99 -13.79 20.86
CA LEU A 466 -14.11 -13.43 21.97
C LEU A 466 -14.79 -13.43 23.34
N PRO A 467 -16.01 -12.88 23.53
CA PRO A 467 -16.67 -12.87 24.84
C PRO A 467 -16.86 -14.25 25.50
N VAL A 468 -16.97 -15.30 24.67
CA VAL A 468 -17.12 -16.68 25.18
C VAL A 468 -15.80 -17.22 25.76
N GLN A 469 -14.67 -16.67 25.31
CA GLN A 469 -13.32 -17.09 25.69
C GLN A 469 -12.74 -16.28 26.86
N LEU A 470 -13.41 -15.19 27.24
CA LEU A 470 -13.01 -14.32 28.35
C LEU A 470 -13.79 -14.67 29.63
N ASN A 471 -13.16 -14.46 30.78
CA ASN A 471 -13.87 -14.55 32.05
C ASN A 471 -14.78 -13.32 32.27
N GLU A 472 -15.64 -13.36 33.30
CA GLU A 472 -16.65 -12.34 33.58
C GLU A 472 -16.05 -10.93 33.75
N LYS A 473 -14.98 -10.82 34.53
CA LYS A 473 -14.25 -9.55 34.76
C LYS A 473 -13.62 -9.01 33.48
N GLN A 474 -13.01 -9.88 32.69
CA GLN A 474 -12.42 -9.49 31.41
C GLN A 474 -13.48 -9.01 30.42
N ASN A 475 -14.64 -9.67 30.38
CA ASN A 475 -15.78 -9.29 29.56
C ASN A 475 -16.33 -7.90 29.94
N GLU A 476 -16.48 -7.62 31.25
CA GLU A 476 -16.91 -6.30 31.71
C GLU A 476 -15.98 -5.17 31.21
N ILE A 477 -14.66 -5.40 31.27
CA ILE A 477 -13.65 -4.44 30.80
C ILE A 477 -13.66 -4.32 29.27
N ALA A 478 -13.77 -5.44 28.56
CA ALA A 478 -13.66 -5.52 27.11
C ALA A 478 -14.91 -5.02 26.37
N ALA A 479 -16.09 -5.12 26.97
CA ALA A 479 -17.39 -4.99 26.28
C ALA A 479 -17.50 -3.73 25.41
N ARG A 480 -17.14 -2.56 25.94
CA ARG A 480 -17.22 -1.28 25.20
C ARG A 480 -16.21 -1.22 24.06
N VAL A 481 -14.98 -1.66 24.30
CA VAL A 481 -13.90 -1.64 23.32
C VAL A 481 -14.19 -2.62 22.17
N VAL A 482 -14.63 -3.82 22.49
CA VAL A 482 -15.01 -4.86 21.51
C VAL A 482 -16.18 -4.38 20.65
N LYS A 483 -17.17 -3.71 21.24
CA LYS A 483 -18.29 -3.12 20.49
C LYS A 483 -17.78 -2.13 19.43
N GLU A 484 -16.93 -1.17 19.82
CA GLU A 484 -16.36 -0.17 18.90
C GLU A 484 -15.54 -0.81 17.76
N ILE A 485 -14.75 -1.85 18.08
CA ILE A 485 -13.97 -2.58 17.08
C ILE A 485 -14.92 -3.28 16.09
N ARG A 486 -15.95 -3.97 16.59
CA ARG A 486 -16.89 -4.72 15.75
C ARG A 486 -17.71 -3.81 14.84
N GLU A 487 -18.16 -2.65 15.33
CA GLU A 487 -18.88 -1.68 14.51
C GLU A 487 -18.01 -1.22 13.33
N ARG A 488 -16.73 -0.89 13.57
CA ARG A 488 -15.79 -0.50 12.51
C ARG A 488 -15.47 -1.63 11.53
N LEU A 489 -15.28 -2.85 12.03
CA LEU A 489 -15.07 -4.02 11.18
C LEU A 489 -16.30 -4.30 10.31
N ARG A 490 -17.51 -4.14 10.87
CA ARG A 490 -18.76 -4.28 10.12
C ARG A 490 -18.84 -3.28 8.97
N PHE A 491 -18.53 -2.01 9.21
CA PHE A 491 -18.52 -1.01 8.13
C PHE A 491 -17.52 -1.36 7.02
N LEU A 492 -16.35 -1.89 7.36
CA LEU A 492 -15.39 -2.37 6.36
C LEU A 492 -15.92 -3.58 5.57
N ASN A 493 -16.64 -4.48 6.23
CA ASN A 493 -17.34 -5.60 5.57
C ASN A 493 -18.45 -5.09 4.63
N ASP A 494 -19.23 -4.09 5.06
CA ASP A 494 -20.37 -3.54 4.31
C ASP A 494 -19.92 -2.79 3.05
N VAL A 495 -18.71 -2.19 3.05
CA VAL A 495 -18.13 -1.55 1.84
C VAL A 495 -17.32 -2.54 0.97
N GLY A 496 -17.40 -3.86 1.22
CA GLY A 496 -16.76 -4.88 0.39
C GLY A 496 -15.23 -4.99 0.56
N LEU A 497 -14.68 -4.69 1.75
CA LEU A 497 -13.26 -4.79 2.07
C LEU A 497 -12.93 -5.97 3.00
N ASP A 498 -13.81 -6.93 3.09
CA ASP A 498 -13.74 -8.07 4.00
C ASP A 498 -12.52 -8.98 3.81
N TYR A 499 -11.89 -8.95 2.64
CA TYR A 499 -10.70 -9.70 2.27
C TYR A 499 -9.38 -9.06 2.71
N LEU A 500 -9.35 -7.76 3.04
CA LEU A 500 -8.15 -7.07 3.50
C LEU A 500 -7.76 -7.51 4.90
N THR A 501 -6.46 -7.35 5.24
CA THR A 501 -5.97 -7.52 6.62
C THR A 501 -5.77 -6.14 7.28
N LEU A 502 -5.90 -6.07 8.61
CA LEU A 502 -5.67 -4.82 9.35
C LEU A 502 -4.20 -4.38 9.32
N SER A 503 -3.27 -5.33 9.15
CA SER A 503 -1.83 -5.09 9.03
C SER A 503 -1.42 -4.52 7.68
N ARG A 504 -2.27 -4.62 6.63
CA ARG A 504 -1.94 -4.20 5.27
C ARG A 504 -1.56 -2.73 5.21
N ASN A 505 -0.40 -2.46 4.61
CA ASN A 505 0.12 -1.11 4.47
C ASN A 505 -0.76 -0.27 3.52
N SER A 506 -1.11 0.96 3.95
CA SER A 506 -1.96 1.86 3.15
C SER A 506 -1.38 2.22 1.79
N GLY A 507 -0.04 2.22 1.66
CA GLY A 507 0.64 2.48 0.38
C GLY A 507 0.50 1.36 -0.66
N THR A 508 0.00 0.17 -0.26
CA THR A 508 -0.24 -0.97 -1.17
C THR A 508 -1.70 -1.11 -1.58
N LEU A 509 -2.57 -0.22 -1.11
CA LEU A 509 -3.99 -0.22 -1.43
C LEU A 509 -4.22 0.40 -2.81
N SER A 510 -5.21 -0.11 -3.53
CA SER A 510 -5.75 0.56 -4.71
C SER A 510 -6.45 1.87 -4.32
N GLY A 511 -6.66 2.76 -5.30
CA GLY A 511 -7.41 4.00 -5.08
C GLY A 511 -8.80 3.77 -4.50
N GLY A 512 -9.54 2.82 -5.06
CA GLY A 512 -10.87 2.45 -4.58
C GLY A 512 -10.87 1.81 -3.19
N GLU A 513 -9.90 0.92 -2.86
CA GLU A 513 -9.76 0.36 -1.51
C GLU A 513 -9.53 1.47 -0.47
N SER A 514 -8.62 2.39 -0.76
CA SER A 514 -8.31 3.52 0.14
C SER A 514 -9.51 4.44 0.35
N GLN A 515 -10.26 4.71 -0.70
CA GLN A 515 -11.48 5.52 -0.66
C GLN A 515 -12.56 4.87 0.21
N ARG A 516 -12.81 3.56 0.02
CA ARG A 516 -13.80 2.80 0.81
C ARG A 516 -13.40 2.68 2.28
N ILE A 517 -12.11 2.57 2.62
CA ILE A 517 -11.64 2.63 4.01
C ILE A 517 -12.01 3.96 4.64
N ARG A 518 -11.84 5.09 3.94
CA ARG A 518 -12.22 6.40 4.44
C ARG A 518 -13.73 6.52 4.60
N LEU A 519 -14.50 6.03 3.62
CA LEU A 519 -15.95 5.99 3.70
C LEU A 519 -16.40 5.21 4.95
N ALA A 520 -15.89 4.01 5.16
CA ALA A 520 -16.20 3.20 6.34
C ALA A 520 -15.85 3.92 7.65
N SER A 521 -14.70 4.62 7.70
CA SER A 521 -14.30 5.39 8.88
C SER A 521 -15.23 6.58 9.16
N GLN A 522 -15.72 7.25 8.11
CA GLN A 522 -16.67 8.38 8.25
C GLN A 522 -18.06 7.91 8.71
N ILE A 523 -18.55 6.79 8.19
CA ILE A 523 -19.82 6.20 8.63
C ILE A 523 -19.75 5.84 10.12
N GLY A 524 -18.62 5.25 10.54
CA GLY A 524 -18.37 4.91 11.94
C GLY A 524 -18.34 6.12 12.88
N SER A 525 -18.18 7.34 12.37
CA SER A 525 -18.24 8.56 13.19
C SER A 525 -19.67 8.96 13.59
N GLY A 526 -20.71 8.44 12.91
CA GLY A 526 -22.12 8.72 13.21
C GLY A 526 -22.54 10.18 13.03
N LEU A 527 -21.82 10.95 12.19
CA LEU A 527 -22.11 12.36 11.95
C LEU A 527 -23.44 12.51 11.21
N THR A 528 -24.22 13.49 11.62
CA THR A 528 -25.52 13.85 11.02
C THR A 528 -25.53 15.32 10.57
N GLY A 529 -26.33 15.64 9.56
CA GLY A 529 -26.42 16.99 9.01
C GLY A 529 -25.18 17.43 8.23
N VAL A 530 -24.39 16.50 7.73
CA VAL A 530 -23.16 16.72 6.95
C VAL A 530 -23.43 16.55 5.46
N LEU A 531 -22.68 17.28 4.64
CA LEU A 531 -22.64 17.10 3.19
C LEU A 531 -21.44 16.20 2.83
N TYR A 532 -21.70 14.99 2.37
CA TYR A 532 -20.66 14.11 1.83
C TYR A 532 -20.55 14.28 0.32
N VAL A 533 -19.33 14.44 -0.18
CA VAL A 533 -19.03 14.51 -1.62
C VAL A 533 -18.04 13.39 -1.95
N LEU A 534 -18.48 12.44 -2.80
CA LEU A 534 -17.71 11.24 -3.16
C LEU A 534 -17.38 11.24 -4.65
N ASP A 535 -16.17 10.81 -4.98
CA ASP A 535 -15.67 10.70 -6.35
C ASP A 535 -15.61 9.22 -6.76
N GLU A 536 -16.56 8.78 -7.57
CA GLU A 536 -16.63 7.44 -8.15
C GLU A 536 -16.36 6.28 -7.14
N PRO A 537 -17.15 6.16 -6.07
CA PRO A 537 -16.88 5.18 -5.02
C PRO A 537 -17.06 3.72 -5.46
N SER A 538 -17.75 3.45 -6.58
CA SER A 538 -17.94 2.12 -7.18
C SER A 538 -16.71 1.56 -7.90
N ILE A 539 -15.65 2.36 -8.06
CA ILE A 539 -14.44 1.97 -8.80
C ILE A 539 -13.83 0.67 -8.29
N GLY A 540 -13.50 -0.24 -9.24
CA GLY A 540 -12.88 -1.52 -8.95
C GLY A 540 -13.77 -2.49 -8.18
N LEU A 541 -15.09 -2.22 -8.08
CA LEU A 541 -16.05 -3.13 -7.48
C LEU A 541 -16.68 -4.05 -8.51
N HIS A 542 -16.82 -5.31 -8.12
CA HIS A 542 -17.73 -6.21 -8.79
C HIS A 542 -19.18 -5.80 -8.49
N GLN A 543 -20.14 -6.06 -9.41
CA GLN A 543 -21.55 -5.67 -9.24
C GLN A 543 -22.16 -6.16 -7.92
N ARG A 544 -21.80 -7.35 -7.46
CA ARG A 544 -22.21 -7.87 -6.16
C ARG A 544 -21.82 -6.95 -5.00
N ASP A 545 -20.58 -6.41 -5.05
CA ASP A 545 -20.05 -5.58 -3.96
C ASP A 545 -20.55 -4.13 -4.09
N ASN A 546 -20.93 -3.71 -5.30
CA ASN A 546 -21.53 -2.41 -5.58
C ASN A 546 -22.90 -2.24 -4.89
N ALA A 547 -23.73 -3.28 -4.89
CA ALA A 547 -25.02 -3.25 -4.18
C ALA A 547 -24.86 -2.94 -2.68
N ARG A 548 -23.85 -3.53 -2.02
CA ARG A 548 -23.54 -3.24 -0.60
C ARG A 548 -23.09 -1.80 -0.38
N LEU A 549 -22.29 -1.28 -1.30
CA LEU A 549 -21.87 0.13 -1.25
C LEU A 549 -23.07 1.07 -1.36
N LEU A 550 -24.00 0.80 -2.28
CA LEU A 550 -25.22 1.60 -2.45
C LEU A 550 -26.09 1.58 -1.20
N ASP A 551 -26.25 0.42 -0.56
CA ASP A 551 -26.97 0.32 0.73
C ASP A 551 -26.29 1.15 1.82
N THR A 552 -24.97 1.18 1.82
CA THR A 552 -24.16 1.99 2.74
C THR A 552 -24.37 3.50 2.49
N LEU A 553 -24.42 3.95 1.24
CA LEU A 553 -24.68 5.34 0.88
C LEU A 553 -26.13 5.76 1.23
N LYS A 554 -27.11 4.87 1.01
CA LYS A 554 -28.48 5.08 1.45
C LYS A 554 -28.58 5.21 2.97
N HIS A 555 -27.86 4.37 3.70
CA HIS A 555 -27.81 4.48 5.16
C HIS A 555 -27.25 5.82 5.64
N LEU A 556 -26.17 6.34 4.99
CA LEU A 556 -25.66 7.69 5.28
C LEU A 556 -26.70 8.76 5.07
N ARG A 557 -27.47 8.68 3.99
CA ARG A 557 -28.61 9.57 3.73
C ARG A 557 -29.67 9.46 4.82
N ASP A 558 -30.07 8.24 5.16
CA ASP A 558 -31.19 7.96 6.06
C ASP A 558 -30.95 8.44 7.50
N ILE A 559 -29.68 8.57 7.92
CA ILE A 559 -29.32 9.19 9.19
C ILE A 559 -29.33 10.73 9.16
N GLY A 560 -29.76 11.36 8.06
CA GLY A 560 -29.93 12.81 7.92
C GLY A 560 -28.74 13.53 7.33
N ASN A 561 -28.05 12.93 6.36
CA ASN A 561 -26.96 13.57 5.60
C ASN A 561 -27.36 13.78 4.14
N THR A 562 -26.75 14.78 3.52
CA THR A 562 -26.81 14.96 2.06
C THR A 562 -25.59 14.28 1.44
N VAL A 563 -25.81 13.40 0.48
CA VAL A 563 -24.74 12.61 -0.15
C VAL A 563 -24.70 12.94 -1.64
N ILE A 564 -23.65 13.62 -2.09
CA ILE A 564 -23.38 13.91 -3.50
C ILE A 564 -22.34 12.89 -3.99
N VAL A 565 -22.64 12.20 -5.06
CA VAL A 565 -21.76 11.20 -5.66
C VAL A 565 -21.54 11.54 -7.13
N VAL A 566 -20.28 11.69 -7.54
CA VAL A 566 -19.92 11.74 -8.95
C VAL A 566 -19.82 10.29 -9.41
N GLU A 567 -20.69 9.85 -10.30
CA GLU A 567 -20.78 8.44 -10.71
C GLU A 567 -21.19 8.23 -12.15
N HIS A 568 -20.79 7.08 -12.67
CA HIS A 568 -21.10 6.59 -14.02
C HIS A 568 -21.75 5.19 -14.00
N ASP A 569 -21.84 4.58 -12.83
CA ASP A 569 -22.44 3.27 -12.66
C ASP A 569 -23.96 3.35 -12.81
N GLU A 570 -24.54 2.43 -13.60
CA GLU A 570 -25.96 2.40 -13.88
C GLU A 570 -26.80 2.21 -12.62
N ASP A 571 -26.40 1.26 -11.75
CA ASP A 571 -27.15 0.95 -10.52
C ASP A 571 -27.14 2.16 -9.58
N ALA A 572 -26.00 2.85 -9.45
CA ALA A 572 -25.88 4.05 -8.64
C ALA A 572 -26.81 5.17 -9.14
N ILE A 573 -26.90 5.37 -10.46
CA ILE A 573 -27.77 6.40 -11.05
C ILE A 573 -29.25 6.02 -10.84
N LEU A 574 -29.63 4.76 -11.06
CA LEU A 574 -31.04 4.30 -10.94
C LEU A 574 -31.55 4.32 -9.49
N HIS A 575 -30.66 4.16 -8.50
CA HIS A 575 -31.00 4.17 -7.08
C HIS A 575 -30.88 5.55 -6.42
N ALA A 576 -30.49 6.59 -7.17
CA ALA A 576 -30.39 7.95 -6.65
C ALA A 576 -31.77 8.57 -6.42
N ASP A 577 -31.92 9.39 -5.39
CA ASP A 577 -33.13 10.20 -5.18
C ASP A 577 -33.19 11.36 -6.18
N TYR A 578 -32.00 11.85 -6.57
CA TYR A 578 -31.89 12.98 -7.53
C TYR A 578 -30.64 12.81 -8.39
N VAL A 579 -30.76 13.11 -9.66
CA VAL A 579 -29.66 12.98 -10.63
C VAL A 579 -29.45 14.32 -11.32
N VAL A 580 -28.21 14.69 -11.54
CA VAL A 580 -27.77 15.85 -12.32
C VAL A 580 -26.90 15.39 -13.46
N ASP A 581 -27.37 15.54 -14.70
CA ASP A 581 -26.63 15.20 -15.91
C ASP A 581 -25.94 16.44 -16.48
N ILE A 582 -24.61 16.41 -16.56
CA ILE A 582 -23.77 17.54 -16.96
C ILE A 582 -23.14 17.26 -18.31
N GLY A 583 -23.30 18.18 -19.24
CA GLY A 583 -22.82 18.03 -20.61
C GLY A 583 -22.89 19.33 -21.41
N PRO A 584 -23.25 19.28 -22.73
CA PRO A 584 -23.56 18.08 -23.53
C PRO A 584 -22.31 17.27 -23.95
N ALA A 585 -21.12 17.86 -23.86
CA ALA A 585 -19.85 17.24 -24.26
C ALA A 585 -18.73 17.51 -23.24
N ALA A 586 -17.50 17.20 -23.58
CA ALA A 586 -16.34 17.40 -22.73
C ALA A 586 -15.70 18.80 -22.92
N GLY A 587 -14.90 19.25 -21.94
CA GLY A 587 -14.09 20.45 -21.99
C GLY A 587 -14.92 21.73 -22.27
N ILE A 588 -14.48 22.53 -23.23
CA ILE A 588 -15.14 23.80 -23.58
C ILE A 588 -16.58 23.67 -24.09
N HIS A 589 -16.94 22.48 -24.55
CA HIS A 589 -18.28 22.14 -25.04
C HIS A 589 -19.21 21.62 -23.93
N GLY A 590 -18.66 21.36 -22.72
CA GLY A 590 -19.38 20.94 -21.53
C GLY A 590 -19.83 22.06 -20.63
N GLY A 591 -20.01 21.78 -19.36
CA GLY A 591 -20.23 22.75 -18.29
C GLY A 591 -21.66 23.28 -18.17
N ARG A 592 -22.64 22.56 -18.70
CA ARG A 592 -24.09 22.92 -18.61
C ARG A 592 -24.88 21.78 -17.99
N ILE A 593 -25.93 22.10 -17.26
CA ILE A 593 -26.92 21.10 -16.82
C ILE A 593 -27.81 20.76 -18.01
N ILE A 594 -27.80 19.48 -18.41
CA ILE A 594 -28.61 18.96 -19.52
C ILE A 594 -29.96 18.48 -19.02
N ALA A 595 -29.94 17.78 -17.89
CA ALA A 595 -31.12 17.26 -17.24
C ALA A 595 -30.91 17.19 -15.72
N GLN A 596 -31.98 17.34 -14.96
CA GLN A 596 -31.97 17.19 -13.50
C GLN A 596 -33.29 16.64 -13.02
N GLY A 597 -33.31 15.89 -11.95
CA GLY A 597 -34.50 15.31 -11.35
C GLY A 597 -34.34 13.86 -10.99
N THR A 598 -35.43 13.09 -10.96
CA THR A 598 -35.40 11.67 -10.70
C THR A 598 -34.76 10.89 -11.88
N PRO A 599 -34.25 9.66 -11.69
CA PRO A 599 -33.75 8.84 -12.80
C PRO A 599 -34.72 8.73 -13.98
N GLN A 600 -36.05 8.64 -13.71
CA GLN A 600 -37.09 8.57 -14.75
C GLN A 600 -37.17 9.85 -15.58
N GLN A 601 -36.99 11.01 -14.94
CA GLN A 601 -36.96 12.32 -15.63
C GLN A 601 -35.71 12.43 -16.52
N ILE A 602 -34.56 11.92 -16.08
CA ILE A 602 -33.33 11.86 -16.89
C ILE A 602 -33.56 10.99 -18.13
N MET A 603 -34.13 9.79 -17.98
CA MET A 603 -34.44 8.87 -19.08
C MET A 603 -35.46 9.50 -20.08
N ALA A 604 -36.37 10.33 -19.60
CA ALA A 604 -37.34 11.00 -20.43
C ALA A 604 -36.80 12.23 -21.19
N THR A 605 -35.60 12.70 -20.88
CA THR A 605 -34.99 13.91 -21.48
C THR A 605 -34.20 13.55 -22.75
N PRO A 606 -34.67 13.93 -23.97
CA PRO A 606 -34.04 13.54 -25.23
C PRO A 606 -32.63 14.08 -25.43
N ALA A 607 -32.30 15.21 -24.77
CA ALA A 607 -30.96 15.80 -24.82
C ALA A 607 -29.91 15.04 -23.96
N SER A 608 -30.35 14.22 -23.00
CA SER A 608 -29.49 13.47 -22.10
C SER A 608 -28.95 12.24 -22.78
N ILE A 609 -27.62 12.20 -22.99
CA ILE A 609 -26.93 10.99 -23.46
C ILE A 609 -27.00 9.90 -22.39
N THR A 610 -26.83 10.26 -21.13
CA THR A 610 -26.99 9.35 -19.99
C THR A 610 -28.39 8.73 -20.00
N GLY A 611 -29.43 9.54 -20.16
CA GLY A 611 -30.82 9.07 -20.24
C GLY A 611 -31.06 8.08 -21.37
N LYS A 612 -30.44 8.26 -22.54
CA LYS A 612 -30.53 7.34 -23.67
C LYS A 612 -29.89 5.97 -23.39
N TYR A 613 -28.77 5.93 -22.68
CA TYR A 613 -28.16 4.67 -22.25
C TYR A 613 -29.01 3.97 -21.19
N LEU A 614 -29.50 4.72 -20.19
CA LEU A 614 -30.37 4.16 -19.15
C LEU A 614 -31.70 3.62 -19.68
N SER A 615 -32.27 4.28 -20.68
CA SER A 615 -33.52 3.83 -21.33
C SER A 615 -33.32 2.67 -22.32
N GLY A 616 -32.06 2.35 -22.68
CA GLY A 616 -31.74 1.36 -23.71
C GLY A 616 -31.91 1.87 -25.16
N GLU A 617 -32.08 3.17 -25.37
CA GLU A 617 -32.07 3.77 -26.72
C GLU A 617 -30.65 3.70 -27.33
N LEU A 618 -29.62 3.89 -26.49
CA LEU A 618 -28.21 3.66 -26.82
C LEU A 618 -27.66 2.53 -25.97
N GLU A 619 -26.82 1.70 -26.57
CA GLU A 619 -26.14 0.62 -25.87
C GLU A 619 -24.74 0.38 -26.45
N VAL A 620 -23.85 -0.25 -25.67
CA VAL A 620 -22.61 -0.80 -26.17
C VAL A 620 -22.93 -2.05 -26.98
N THR A 621 -22.60 -2.05 -28.27
CA THR A 621 -22.97 -3.11 -29.19
C THR A 621 -22.22 -4.42 -28.88
N THR A 622 -22.95 -5.51 -28.69
CA THR A 622 -22.35 -6.84 -28.57
C THR A 622 -21.93 -7.33 -30.00
N PRO A 623 -20.69 -7.82 -30.16
CA PRO A 623 -20.26 -8.37 -31.45
C PRO A 623 -21.17 -9.50 -31.90
N ALA A 624 -21.64 -9.42 -33.16
CA ALA A 624 -22.51 -10.46 -33.76
C ALA A 624 -21.78 -11.81 -33.90
N VAL A 625 -20.47 -11.78 -34.12
CA VAL A 625 -19.60 -12.94 -34.20
C VAL A 625 -18.35 -12.69 -33.37
N ARG A 626 -18.06 -13.58 -32.46
CA ARG A 626 -16.83 -13.52 -31.64
C ARG A 626 -15.67 -14.12 -32.43
N ARG A 627 -14.45 -13.61 -32.19
CA ARG A 627 -13.24 -14.16 -32.80
C ARG A 627 -12.97 -15.57 -32.25
N GLU A 628 -12.60 -16.49 -33.13
CA GLU A 628 -12.34 -17.88 -32.75
C GLU A 628 -11.07 -18.02 -31.89
N ALA A 629 -11.20 -18.70 -30.78
CA ALA A 629 -10.10 -19.10 -29.92
C ALA A 629 -9.33 -20.29 -30.56
N LYS A 630 -8.29 -20.02 -31.36
CA LYS A 630 -7.48 -21.05 -32.02
C LYS A 630 -6.80 -21.95 -30.97
N LYS A 631 -7.07 -23.27 -31.05
CA LYS A 631 -6.55 -24.26 -30.06
C LYS A 631 -5.02 -24.29 -29.96
N ASN A 632 -4.30 -24.01 -31.04
CA ASN A 632 -2.84 -24.11 -31.13
C ASN A 632 -2.12 -22.78 -30.87
N ARG A 633 -2.83 -21.69 -30.59
CA ARG A 633 -2.27 -20.36 -30.33
C ARG A 633 -2.86 -19.81 -29.04
N ARG A 634 -2.31 -20.25 -27.92
CA ARG A 634 -2.74 -19.84 -26.56
C ARG A 634 -1.53 -19.62 -25.68
N ILE A 635 -1.65 -18.68 -24.77
CA ILE A 635 -0.79 -18.59 -23.59
C ILE A 635 -1.43 -19.45 -22.53
N LYS A 636 -0.65 -20.35 -21.91
CA LYS A 636 -1.10 -21.18 -20.80
C LYS A 636 -0.23 -20.92 -19.58
N VAL A 637 -0.84 -20.39 -18.55
CA VAL A 637 -0.23 -20.23 -17.23
C VAL A 637 -0.56 -21.48 -16.42
N VAL A 638 0.45 -22.16 -15.90
CA VAL A 638 0.29 -23.43 -15.16
C VAL A 638 0.74 -23.22 -13.72
N GLY A 639 -0.14 -23.55 -12.80
CA GLY A 639 0.20 -23.66 -11.39
C GLY A 639 0.51 -22.35 -10.70
N ALA A 640 -0.20 -21.25 -11.01
CA ALA A 640 -0.02 -19.97 -10.36
C ALA A 640 -0.45 -20.03 -8.88
N ARG A 641 0.46 -19.64 -7.96
CA ARG A 641 0.30 -19.74 -6.50
C ARG A 641 0.64 -18.47 -5.75
N GLY A 642 0.84 -17.37 -6.45
CA GLY A 642 1.13 -16.06 -5.82
C GLY A 642 -0.03 -15.59 -4.95
N ASN A 643 0.29 -14.97 -3.81
CA ASN A 643 -0.67 -14.43 -2.86
C ASN A 643 -1.80 -15.43 -2.52
N ASN A 644 -3.06 -15.12 -2.86
CA ASN A 644 -4.21 -15.97 -2.59
C ASN A 644 -4.52 -17.01 -3.69
N LEU A 645 -3.75 -17.09 -4.77
CA LEU A 645 -4.00 -18.04 -5.86
C LEU A 645 -3.80 -19.48 -5.43
N LYS A 646 -4.77 -20.35 -5.73
CA LYS A 646 -4.81 -21.76 -5.36
C LYS A 646 -4.43 -22.65 -6.54
N ASN A 647 -3.15 -22.62 -6.93
CA ASN A 647 -2.62 -23.46 -8.02
C ASN A 647 -3.40 -23.30 -9.34
N VAL A 648 -3.64 -22.05 -9.74
CA VAL A 648 -4.48 -21.71 -10.90
C VAL A 648 -3.78 -22.07 -12.19
N THR A 649 -4.50 -22.80 -13.04
CA THR A 649 -4.11 -23.06 -14.44
C THR A 649 -5.16 -22.47 -15.36
N ALA A 650 -4.77 -21.54 -16.25
CA ALA A 650 -5.69 -20.87 -17.17
C ALA A 650 -5.04 -20.64 -18.53
N GLU A 651 -5.88 -20.56 -19.56
CA GLU A 651 -5.49 -20.38 -20.95
C GLU A 651 -6.07 -19.08 -21.51
N ILE A 652 -5.23 -18.29 -22.19
CA ILE A 652 -5.60 -17.05 -22.88
C ILE A 652 -5.38 -17.26 -24.38
N PRO A 653 -6.43 -17.23 -25.21
CA PRO A 653 -6.30 -17.33 -26.66
C PRO A 653 -5.58 -16.11 -27.22
N LEU A 654 -4.69 -16.33 -28.19
CA LEU A 654 -3.97 -15.24 -28.86
C LEU A 654 -4.81 -14.68 -30.02
N GLY A 655 -4.70 -13.37 -30.25
CA GLY A 655 -5.47 -12.64 -31.25
C GLY A 655 -6.94 -12.46 -30.88
N THR A 656 -7.23 -12.39 -29.57
CA THR A 656 -8.58 -12.19 -29.03
C THR A 656 -8.60 -11.02 -28.05
N PHE A 657 -9.80 -10.52 -27.77
CA PHE A 657 -10.11 -9.63 -26.67
C PHE A 657 -10.55 -10.47 -25.47
N THR A 658 -9.72 -10.56 -24.45
CA THR A 658 -9.96 -11.39 -23.26
C THR A 658 -10.22 -10.54 -22.04
N ALA A 659 -11.29 -10.80 -21.30
CA ALA A 659 -11.60 -10.16 -20.02
C ALA A 659 -11.26 -11.10 -18.85
N VAL A 660 -10.48 -10.60 -17.88
CA VAL A 660 -10.23 -11.25 -16.60
C VAL A 660 -11.13 -10.58 -15.56
N THR A 661 -12.10 -11.31 -15.06
CA THR A 661 -13.15 -10.79 -14.20
C THR A 661 -13.25 -11.56 -12.88
N GLY A 662 -14.20 -11.20 -12.05
CA GLY A 662 -14.48 -11.82 -10.75
C GLY A 662 -14.51 -10.81 -9.61
N VAL A 663 -14.88 -11.26 -8.42
CA VAL A 663 -15.04 -10.41 -7.24
C VAL A 663 -13.76 -9.69 -6.84
N SER A 664 -13.91 -8.59 -6.08
CA SER A 664 -12.77 -7.84 -5.53
C SER A 664 -11.93 -8.75 -4.62
N GLY A 665 -10.59 -8.69 -4.74
CA GLY A 665 -9.70 -9.59 -4.01
C GLY A 665 -9.65 -11.04 -4.50
N GLY A 666 -10.30 -11.38 -5.63
CA GLY A 666 -10.34 -12.74 -6.21
C GLY A 666 -9.01 -13.24 -6.79
N GLY A 667 -7.97 -12.39 -6.89
CA GLY A 667 -6.63 -12.77 -7.36
C GLY A 667 -6.33 -12.36 -8.81
N LYS A 668 -7.18 -11.54 -9.45
CA LYS A 668 -7.05 -11.11 -10.87
C LYS A 668 -5.70 -10.45 -11.18
N SER A 669 -5.32 -9.42 -10.45
CA SER A 669 -4.04 -8.70 -10.65
C SER A 669 -2.85 -9.59 -10.32
N THR A 670 -2.95 -10.47 -9.32
CA THR A 670 -1.91 -11.45 -9.00
C THR A 670 -1.68 -12.42 -10.15
N PHE A 671 -2.76 -12.91 -10.77
CA PHE A 671 -2.68 -13.81 -11.92
C PHE A 671 -2.13 -13.12 -13.16
N LEU A 672 -2.70 -11.98 -13.54
CA LEU A 672 -2.40 -11.33 -14.81
C LEU A 672 -1.11 -10.50 -14.75
N ILE A 673 -0.96 -9.65 -13.71
CA ILE A 673 0.16 -8.70 -13.62
C ILE A 673 1.35 -9.35 -12.91
N GLU A 674 1.17 -9.82 -11.67
CA GLU A 674 2.28 -10.35 -10.88
C GLU A 674 2.84 -11.67 -11.45
N THR A 675 2.00 -12.51 -12.06
CA THR A 675 2.44 -13.80 -12.61
C THR A 675 2.72 -13.70 -14.11
N LEU A 676 1.70 -13.47 -14.95
CA LEU A 676 1.83 -13.55 -16.41
C LEU A 676 2.68 -12.42 -16.98
N PHE A 677 2.36 -11.16 -16.65
CA PHE A 677 3.07 -10.01 -17.23
C PHE A 677 4.56 -10.02 -16.84
N LYS A 678 4.87 -10.21 -15.55
CA LYS A 678 6.27 -10.23 -15.09
C LYS A 678 7.05 -11.38 -15.69
N ALA A 679 6.48 -12.58 -15.79
CA ALA A 679 7.14 -13.72 -16.43
C ALA A 679 7.36 -13.52 -17.94
N ALA A 680 6.34 -13.02 -18.65
CA ALA A 680 6.43 -12.72 -20.08
C ALA A 680 7.42 -11.59 -20.35
N SER A 681 7.37 -10.50 -19.58
CA SER A 681 8.31 -9.38 -19.68
C SER A 681 9.76 -9.82 -19.43
N ARG A 682 9.98 -10.69 -18.45
CA ARG A 682 11.29 -11.25 -18.16
C ARG A 682 11.82 -12.08 -19.34
N ARG A 683 10.98 -12.95 -19.89
CA ARG A 683 11.39 -13.86 -21.00
C ARG A 683 11.56 -13.14 -22.33
N ILE A 684 10.68 -12.19 -22.67
CA ILE A 684 10.64 -11.54 -23.98
C ILE A 684 11.49 -10.26 -23.99
N MET A 685 11.43 -9.46 -22.93
CA MET A 685 12.03 -8.12 -22.88
C MET A 685 13.25 -8.03 -21.96
N GLY A 686 13.64 -9.12 -21.28
CA GLY A 686 14.76 -9.14 -20.36
C GLY A 686 14.53 -8.31 -19.08
N SER A 687 13.26 -8.15 -18.65
CA SER A 687 12.93 -7.49 -17.39
C SER A 687 13.56 -8.23 -16.20
N ARG A 688 13.95 -7.49 -15.18
CA ARG A 688 14.54 -8.03 -13.95
C ARG A 688 13.51 -8.36 -12.87
N GLU A 689 12.25 -8.01 -13.09
CA GLU A 689 11.19 -8.27 -12.12
C GLU A 689 10.92 -9.78 -12.00
N HIS A 690 10.75 -10.23 -10.76
CA HIS A 690 10.40 -11.61 -10.49
C HIS A 690 8.89 -11.82 -10.59
N PRO A 691 8.43 -12.81 -11.38
CA PRO A 691 7.03 -13.20 -11.38
C PRO A 691 6.67 -13.86 -10.06
N ALA A 692 5.38 -13.81 -9.72
CA ALA A 692 4.83 -14.58 -8.62
C ALA A 692 5.00 -16.09 -8.86
N GLU A 693 4.91 -16.88 -7.80
CA GLU A 693 5.17 -18.33 -7.86
C GLU A 693 4.22 -19.03 -8.84
N HIS A 694 4.79 -19.80 -9.77
CA HIS A 694 4.07 -20.60 -10.79
C HIS A 694 4.98 -21.73 -11.28
N ASP A 695 4.39 -22.75 -11.90
CA ASP A 695 5.19 -23.86 -12.44
C ASP A 695 5.85 -23.47 -13.77
N ARG A 696 5.05 -23.05 -14.77
CA ARG A 696 5.52 -22.65 -16.09
C ARG A 696 4.50 -21.83 -16.85
N ILE A 697 4.95 -21.14 -17.89
CA ILE A 697 4.10 -20.45 -18.87
C ILE A 697 4.48 -20.93 -20.26
N GLU A 698 3.49 -21.41 -21.01
CA GLU A 698 3.59 -21.90 -22.36
C GLU A 698 3.03 -20.88 -23.35
N GLY A 699 3.49 -20.87 -24.62
CA GLY A 699 2.94 -20.00 -25.66
C GLY A 699 3.55 -18.62 -25.77
N LEU A 700 4.57 -18.29 -24.96
CA LEU A 700 5.25 -16.99 -25.02
C LEU A 700 6.09 -16.80 -26.30
N GLU A 701 6.44 -17.90 -27.00
CA GLU A 701 7.15 -17.87 -28.26
C GLU A 701 6.35 -17.25 -29.41
N PHE A 702 5.04 -17.10 -29.26
CA PHE A 702 4.19 -16.46 -30.29
C PHE A 702 4.18 -14.93 -30.14
N LEU A 703 4.75 -14.39 -29.08
CA LEU A 703 4.77 -12.96 -28.77
C LEU A 703 6.15 -12.36 -29.02
N ASP A 704 6.15 -11.11 -29.48
CA ASP A 704 7.37 -10.31 -29.63
C ASP A 704 7.49 -9.19 -28.58
N LYS A 705 6.36 -8.80 -27.97
CA LYS A 705 6.30 -7.72 -26.99
C LYS A 705 5.15 -7.92 -26.01
N VAL A 706 5.35 -7.46 -24.78
CA VAL A 706 4.30 -7.38 -23.76
C VAL A 706 4.27 -5.96 -23.21
N ILE A 707 3.07 -5.39 -23.09
CA ILE A 707 2.85 -4.02 -22.64
C ILE A 707 1.81 -4.03 -21.54
N ASP A 708 2.18 -3.48 -20.39
CA ASP A 708 1.26 -3.20 -19.29
C ASP A 708 0.84 -1.71 -19.34
N ILE A 709 -0.47 -1.48 -19.32
CA ILE A 709 -1.09 -0.16 -19.34
C ILE A 709 -1.90 0.00 -18.07
N ASP A 710 -1.21 0.42 -17.03
CA ASP A 710 -1.75 0.67 -15.69
C ASP A 710 -2.22 2.12 -15.50
N GLN A 711 -2.88 2.38 -14.38
CA GLN A 711 -3.38 3.71 -13.98
C GLN A 711 -2.31 4.61 -13.33
N SER A 712 -1.06 4.17 -13.26
CA SER A 712 0.02 4.97 -12.66
C SER A 712 0.26 6.28 -13.45
N PRO A 713 0.65 7.37 -12.79
CA PRO A 713 0.90 8.64 -13.46
C PRO A 713 1.94 8.52 -14.58
N ILE A 714 1.77 9.26 -15.68
CA ILE A 714 2.72 9.32 -16.81
C ILE A 714 4.06 10.02 -16.45
N GLY A 715 4.17 10.52 -15.24
CA GLY A 715 5.38 11.12 -14.69
C GLY A 715 5.12 11.68 -13.29
N ARG A 716 6.22 11.89 -12.54
CA ARG A 716 6.16 12.31 -11.13
C ARG A 716 6.42 13.82 -10.93
N THR A 717 6.70 14.54 -11.99
CA THR A 717 7.06 15.97 -11.93
C THR A 717 6.09 16.81 -12.75
N PRO A 718 5.93 18.11 -12.44
CA PRO A 718 5.11 19.04 -13.23
C PRO A 718 5.57 19.20 -14.69
N ARG A 719 6.79 18.76 -15.01
CA ARG A 719 7.36 18.80 -16.39
C ARG A 719 6.82 17.69 -17.28
N SER A 720 6.35 16.60 -16.70
CA SER A 720 5.72 15.50 -17.44
C SER A 720 4.32 15.95 -17.88
N ASN A 721 3.99 15.75 -19.15
CA ASN A 721 2.69 16.10 -19.73
C ASN A 721 2.35 15.18 -20.92
N PRO A 722 1.12 15.21 -21.44
CA PRO A 722 0.70 14.37 -22.57
C PRO A 722 1.61 14.50 -23.81
N ALA A 723 2.03 15.72 -24.16
CA ALA A 723 2.88 15.95 -25.33
C ALA A 723 4.27 15.32 -25.20
N THR A 724 4.88 15.43 -24.01
CA THR A 724 6.20 14.82 -23.75
C THR A 724 6.13 13.32 -23.71
N TYR A 725 5.08 12.77 -23.11
CA TYR A 725 4.93 11.33 -22.95
C TYR A 725 4.64 10.60 -24.28
N THR A 726 3.75 11.13 -25.09
CA THR A 726 3.42 10.58 -26.43
C THR A 726 4.51 10.88 -27.48
N GLY A 727 5.44 11.77 -27.15
CA GLY A 727 6.47 12.23 -28.06
C GLY A 727 5.97 13.25 -29.08
N ALA A 728 4.80 13.84 -28.92
CA ALA A 728 4.29 14.95 -29.74
C ALA A 728 5.10 16.24 -29.57
N PHE A 729 5.71 16.42 -28.40
CA PHE A 729 6.47 17.63 -28.10
C PHE A 729 7.75 17.80 -28.94
N THR A 730 8.39 16.71 -29.36
CA THR A 730 9.59 16.77 -30.21
C THR A 730 9.29 17.41 -31.57
N PRO A 731 8.34 16.93 -32.39
CA PRO A 731 8.02 17.59 -33.65
C PRO A 731 7.44 19.01 -33.45
N ILE A 732 6.78 19.33 -32.33
CA ILE A 732 6.35 20.70 -32.03
C ILE A 732 7.58 21.62 -31.87
N ARG A 733 8.61 21.23 -31.12
CA ARG A 733 9.83 22.01 -30.95
C ARG A 733 10.60 22.17 -32.24
N ASP A 734 10.71 21.10 -33.03
CA ASP A 734 11.37 21.12 -34.34
C ASP A 734 10.67 22.08 -35.31
N TRP A 735 9.31 22.08 -35.27
CA TRP A 735 8.53 23.02 -36.05
C TRP A 735 8.79 24.48 -35.68
N PHE A 736 8.77 24.82 -34.38
CA PHE A 736 9.06 26.18 -33.92
C PHE A 736 10.50 26.60 -34.24
N ALA A 737 11.48 25.73 -34.12
CA ALA A 737 12.87 26.01 -34.51
C ALA A 737 13.03 26.18 -36.01
N GLY A 738 12.15 25.60 -36.82
CA GLY A 738 12.08 25.75 -38.26
C GLY A 738 11.50 27.07 -38.74
N LEU A 739 10.82 27.85 -37.88
CA LEU A 739 10.22 29.14 -38.28
C LEU A 739 11.24 30.20 -38.68
N PRO A 740 10.92 31.10 -39.62
CA PRO A 740 11.84 32.12 -40.09
C PRO A 740 12.45 32.98 -38.97
N GLU A 741 11.63 33.39 -38.01
CA GLU A 741 12.06 34.19 -36.87
C GLU A 741 12.99 33.43 -35.95
N ALA A 742 12.74 32.16 -35.66
CA ALA A 742 13.62 31.32 -34.86
C ALA A 742 14.97 31.10 -35.53
N LYS A 743 14.98 30.86 -36.85
CA LYS A 743 16.20 30.75 -37.67
C LYS A 743 17.00 32.04 -37.70
N ALA A 744 16.34 33.20 -37.85
CA ALA A 744 16.99 34.51 -37.84
C ALA A 744 17.69 34.79 -36.49
N ARG A 745 17.14 34.31 -35.39
CA ARG A 745 17.72 34.42 -34.05
C ARG A 745 18.70 33.28 -33.69
N GLY A 746 18.92 32.31 -34.59
CA GLY A 746 19.79 31.17 -34.37
C GLY A 746 19.24 30.14 -33.34
N TYR A 747 17.94 30.09 -33.11
CA TYR A 747 17.32 29.25 -32.12
C TYR A 747 17.27 27.80 -32.62
N GLN A 748 17.81 26.89 -31.82
CA GLN A 748 17.78 25.44 -32.03
C GLN A 748 16.56 24.80 -31.29
N PRO A 749 16.15 23.55 -31.59
CA PRO A 749 15.06 22.89 -30.90
C PRO A 749 15.18 22.84 -29.38
N GLY A 750 16.41 22.88 -28.85
CA GLY A 750 16.68 22.96 -27.42
C GLY A 750 16.15 24.23 -26.76
N ARG A 751 16.08 25.36 -27.51
CA ARG A 751 15.52 26.65 -27.04
C ARG A 751 14.06 26.51 -26.64
N PHE A 752 13.32 25.71 -27.37
CA PHE A 752 11.90 25.45 -27.18
C PHE A 752 11.60 24.29 -26.17
N SER A 753 12.62 23.84 -25.43
CA SER A 753 12.47 22.86 -24.38
C SER A 753 12.45 23.53 -23.01
N PHE A 754 11.38 23.29 -22.23
CA PHE A 754 11.31 23.76 -20.85
C PHE A 754 12.21 22.93 -19.89
N ASN A 755 12.81 21.85 -20.34
CA ASN A 755 13.75 21.03 -19.57
C ASN A 755 15.22 21.49 -19.69
N VAL A 756 15.55 22.30 -20.67
CA VAL A 756 16.92 22.72 -21.01
C VAL A 756 17.10 24.21 -20.73
N LYS A 757 18.27 24.58 -20.18
CA LYS A 757 18.62 26.00 -19.99
C LYS A 757 18.67 26.74 -21.31
N GLY A 758 18.34 28.03 -21.28
CA GLY A 758 18.42 28.95 -22.42
C GLY A 758 17.06 29.47 -22.88
N GLY A 759 16.03 28.65 -22.98
CA GLY A 759 14.66 29.05 -23.37
C GLY A 759 13.61 29.02 -22.29
N ARG A 760 13.86 28.29 -21.22
CA ARG A 760 12.94 28.12 -20.10
C ARG A 760 12.98 29.33 -19.14
N CYS A 761 11.94 29.50 -18.38
CA CYS A 761 11.94 30.39 -17.22
C CYS A 761 12.88 29.82 -16.14
N GLU A 762 13.90 30.57 -15.76
CA GLU A 762 14.87 30.10 -14.77
C GLU A 762 14.35 30.21 -13.33
N ALA A 763 13.35 31.04 -13.04
CA ALA A 763 12.74 31.15 -11.70
C ALA A 763 12.03 29.85 -11.29
N CYS A 764 11.21 29.28 -12.18
CA CYS A 764 10.56 27.98 -11.95
C CYS A 764 11.27 26.81 -12.66
N GLN A 765 12.41 27.05 -13.28
CA GLN A 765 13.18 26.07 -14.04
C GLN A 765 12.38 25.31 -15.11
N GLY A 766 11.31 25.92 -15.63
CA GLY A 766 10.43 25.34 -16.63
C GLY A 766 9.25 24.55 -16.10
N ASP A 767 9.05 24.53 -14.79
CA ASP A 767 7.90 23.83 -14.17
C ASP A 767 6.58 24.61 -14.36
N GLY A 768 6.65 25.95 -14.53
CA GLY A 768 5.49 26.84 -14.57
C GLY A 768 4.91 27.13 -13.19
N VAL A 769 5.27 26.34 -12.20
CA VAL A 769 4.86 26.46 -10.80
C VAL A 769 6.09 26.41 -9.89
N ILE A 770 5.96 26.97 -8.68
CA ILE A 770 6.97 26.91 -7.62
C ILE A 770 6.43 25.98 -6.55
N LYS A 771 7.19 24.94 -6.22
CA LYS A 771 6.88 24.01 -5.13
C LYS A 771 7.25 24.63 -3.80
N ILE A 772 6.31 24.76 -2.90
CA ILE A 772 6.51 25.16 -1.50
C ILE A 772 6.43 23.89 -0.66
N GLU A 773 7.57 23.45 -0.12
CA GLU A 773 7.63 22.26 0.73
C GLU A 773 7.09 22.59 2.14
N MET A 774 6.07 21.87 2.54
CA MET A 774 5.42 22.00 3.84
C MET A 774 5.74 20.77 4.68
N HIS A 775 6.69 20.85 5.61
CA HIS A 775 7.23 19.71 6.35
C HIS A 775 6.21 18.77 7.02
N PHE A 776 5.01 19.27 7.37
CA PHE A 776 3.95 18.50 8.06
C PHE A 776 2.61 18.49 7.29
N LEU A 777 2.53 19.16 6.15
CA LEU A 777 1.36 19.25 5.28
C LEU A 777 1.73 18.84 3.86
N PRO A 778 0.75 18.54 3.00
CA PRO A 778 1.01 18.32 1.58
C PRO A 778 1.70 19.53 0.95
N ASP A 779 2.65 19.27 0.04
CA ASP A 779 3.34 20.33 -0.68
C ASP A 779 2.36 21.18 -1.49
N VAL A 780 2.53 22.50 -1.45
CA VAL A 780 1.72 23.46 -2.20
C VAL A 780 2.45 23.89 -3.47
N TYR A 781 1.75 23.90 -4.59
CA TYR A 781 2.24 24.37 -5.88
C TYR A 781 1.60 25.71 -6.22
N VAL A 782 2.40 26.77 -6.34
CA VAL A 782 1.96 28.12 -6.66
C VAL A 782 2.42 28.48 -8.06
N THR A 783 1.58 29.14 -8.85
CA THR A 783 1.95 29.64 -10.18
C THR A 783 3.16 30.57 -10.10
N CYS A 784 4.14 30.38 -10.99
CA CYS A 784 5.36 31.17 -11.01
C CYS A 784 5.07 32.63 -11.38
N ASP A 785 5.42 33.57 -10.52
CA ASP A 785 5.17 35.03 -10.70
C ASP A 785 5.93 35.64 -11.87
N VAL A 786 7.03 35.00 -12.30
CA VAL A 786 7.88 35.52 -13.40
C VAL A 786 7.34 35.14 -14.77
N CYS A 787 6.94 33.88 -14.95
CA CYS A 787 6.43 33.41 -16.25
C CYS A 787 4.89 33.22 -16.27
N HIS A 788 4.21 33.45 -15.17
CA HIS A 788 2.76 33.29 -15.04
C HIS A 788 2.22 31.94 -15.60
N GLY A 789 2.93 30.85 -15.26
CA GLY A 789 2.60 29.51 -15.73
C GLY A 789 3.13 29.13 -17.13
N LYS A 790 3.64 30.08 -17.93
CA LYS A 790 4.03 29.87 -19.32
C LYS A 790 5.31 29.04 -19.53
N ARG A 791 6.08 28.75 -18.47
CA ARG A 791 7.28 27.87 -18.47
C ARG A 791 8.51 28.41 -19.21
N TYR A 792 8.40 29.41 -20.07
CA TYR A 792 9.48 29.94 -20.93
C TYR A 792 9.82 31.39 -20.56
N ASN A 793 11.02 31.80 -21.01
CA ASN A 793 11.39 33.20 -20.96
C ASN A 793 10.71 33.99 -22.10
N ARG A 794 10.72 35.31 -21.95
CA ARG A 794 10.02 36.24 -22.86
C ARG A 794 10.49 36.09 -24.31
N GLU A 795 11.80 35.99 -24.54
CA GLU A 795 12.39 35.92 -25.88
C GLU A 795 12.00 34.67 -26.65
N THR A 796 11.76 33.54 -25.94
CA THR A 796 11.25 32.31 -26.56
C THR A 796 9.76 32.42 -26.90
N LEU A 797 9.00 33.16 -26.09
CA LEU A 797 7.55 33.39 -26.32
C LEU A 797 7.29 34.37 -27.47
N ASP A 798 8.27 35.19 -27.89
CA ASP A 798 8.14 36.10 -29.05
C ASP A 798 8.04 35.35 -30.37
N VAL A 799 8.51 34.07 -30.44
CA VAL A 799 8.43 33.29 -31.67
C VAL A 799 7.02 32.74 -31.82
N LEU A 800 6.30 33.16 -32.84
CA LEU A 800 4.91 32.85 -33.08
C LEU A 800 4.67 32.00 -34.32
N PHE A 801 3.79 31.01 -34.21
CA PHE A 801 3.22 30.29 -35.35
C PHE A 801 1.70 30.52 -35.37
N LYS A 802 1.17 31.03 -36.49
CA LYS A 802 -0.25 31.47 -36.61
C LYS A 802 -0.71 32.34 -35.43
N GLY A 803 0.17 33.24 -34.94
CA GLY A 803 -0.13 34.13 -33.80
C GLY A 803 -0.07 33.48 -32.42
N LYS A 804 0.39 32.27 -32.29
CA LYS A 804 0.48 31.52 -31.02
C LYS A 804 1.93 31.18 -30.70
N SER A 805 2.36 31.40 -29.46
CA SER A 805 3.64 30.96 -28.92
C SER A 805 3.63 29.47 -28.58
N ILE A 806 4.81 28.91 -28.30
CA ILE A 806 4.89 27.51 -27.86
C ILE A 806 4.18 27.27 -26.53
N ALA A 807 4.11 28.24 -25.63
CA ALA A 807 3.32 28.15 -24.40
C ALA A 807 1.82 28.10 -24.69
N ASP A 808 1.34 28.94 -25.60
CA ASP A 808 -0.07 28.94 -26.01
C ASP A 808 -0.47 27.59 -26.65
N VAL A 809 0.47 26.97 -27.40
CA VAL A 809 0.26 25.61 -27.95
C VAL A 809 0.17 24.56 -26.86
N LEU A 810 0.99 24.64 -25.82
CA LEU A 810 0.88 23.72 -24.69
C LEU A 810 -0.44 23.90 -23.90
N ASP A 811 -0.99 25.10 -23.92
CA ASP A 811 -2.25 25.44 -23.28
C ASP A 811 -3.49 25.10 -24.12
N MET A 812 -3.34 24.79 -25.39
CA MET A 812 -4.43 24.28 -26.24
C MET A 812 -4.91 22.94 -25.76
N THR A 813 -6.21 22.67 -25.95
CA THR A 813 -6.73 21.31 -25.87
C THR A 813 -6.18 20.45 -27.01
N VAL A 814 -6.19 19.13 -26.81
CA VAL A 814 -5.80 18.18 -27.88
C VAL A 814 -6.61 18.40 -29.15
N GLU A 815 -7.92 18.66 -29.02
CA GLU A 815 -8.83 18.92 -30.15
C GLU A 815 -8.44 20.18 -30.92
N GLU A 816 -8.22 21.30 -30.23
CA GLU A 816 -7.72 22.54 -30.83
C GLU A 816 -6.34 22.35 -31.50
N GLY A 817 -5.48 21.58 -30.85
CA GLY A 817 -4.15 21.25 -31.38
C GLY A 817 -4.18 20.43 -32.67
N VAL A 818 -5.10 19.47 -32.81
CA VAL A 818 -5.33 18.70 -34.06
C VAL A 818 -5.69 19.64 -35.19
N GLU A 819 -6.60 20.58 -34.97
CA GLU A 819 -7.05 21.56 -35.94
C GLU A 819 -5.93 22.56 -36.29
N PHE A 820 -5.26 23.08 -35.26
CA PHE A 820 -4.16 24.04 -35.40
C PHE A 820 -3.00 23.48 -36.23
N PHE A 821 -2.61 22.23 -36.01
CA PHE A 821 -1.53 21.51 -36.71
C PHE A 821 -2.01 20.66 -37.91
N SER A 822 -3.19 20.95 -38.46
CA SER A 822 -3.77 20.17 -39.58
C SER A 822 -2.80 20.00 -40.76
N ALA A 823 -1.93 21.00 -41.02
CA ALA A 823 -0.93 20.98 -42.08
C ALA A 823 0.43 20.39 -41.64
N VAL A 824 0.58 19.90 -40.40
CA VAL A 824 1.83 19.36 -39.84
C VAL A 824 1.62 17.91 -39.40
N PRO A 825 1.72 16.92 -40.31
CA PRO A 825 1.37 15.53 -40.04
C PRO A 825 2.11 14.92 -38.83
N GLY A 826 3.38 15.26 -38.66
CA GLY A 826 4.20 14.73 -37.54
C GLY A 826 3.72 15.13 -36.15
N VAL A 827 2.95 16.23 -36.01
CA VAL A 827 2.27 16.66 -34.76
C VAL A 827 0.84 16.15 -34.74
N ARG A 828 0.09 16.45 -35.85
CA ARG A 828 -1.32 16.13 -35.98
C ARG A 828 -1.61 14.65 -35.66
N ASP A 829 -0.90 13.73 -36.28
CA ASP A 829 -1.16 12.28 -36.16
C ASP A 829 -1.00 11.79 -34.69
N LYS A 830 -0.08 12.38 -33.93
CA LYS A 830 0.09 12.04 -32.51
C LYS A 830 -0.99 12.64 -31.62
N LEU A 831 -1.49 13.83 -31.95
CA LEU A 831 -2.61 14.44 -31.26
C LEU A 831 -3.94 13.73 -31.60
N GLU A 832 -4.09 13.26 -32.84
CA GLU A 832 -5.23 12.48 -33.28
C GLU A 832 -5.39 11.16 -32.49
N THR A 833 -4.29 10.46 -32.20
CA THR A 833 -4.35 9.25 -31.35
C THR A 833 -4.83 9.56 -29.92
N LEU A 834 -4.49 10.74 -29.36
CA LEU A 834 -5.05 11.20 -28.08
C LEU A 834 -6.54 11.50 -28.17
N LYS A 835 -6.99 12.10 -29.28
CA LYS A 835 -8.41 12.37 -29.53
C LYS A 835 -9.21 11.07 -29.68
N GLN A 836 -8.68 10.07 -30.40
CA GLN A 836 -9.30 8.76 -30.61
C GLN A 836 -9.59 8.02 -29.32
N VAL A 837 -8.69 8.10 -28.32
CA VAL A 837 -8.91 7.51 -26.99
C VAL A 837 -9.81 8.36 -26.08
N GLY A 838 -10.50 9.36 -26.62
CA GLY A 838 -11.44 10.21 -25.87
C GLY A 838 -10.79 11.31 -25.01
N LEU A 839 -9.55 11.71 -25.32
CA LEU A 839 -8.82 12.74 -24.59
C LEU A 839 -8.73 14.08 -25.36
N GLY A 840 -9.71 14.40 -26.21
CA GLY A 840 -9.77 15.65 -26.97
C GLY A 840 -9.80 16.89 -26.08
N TYR A 841 -10.35 16.80 -24.88
CA TYR A 841 -10.58 17.90 -23.95
C TYR A 841 -9.39 18.27 -23.07
N ILE A 842 -8.39 17.40 -22.89
CA ILE A 842 -7.22 17.68 -22.05
C ILE A 842 -6.29 18.67 -22.73
N HIS A 843 -5.53 19.47 -21.95
CA HIS A 843 -4.51 20.36 -22.53
C HIS A 843 -3.26 19.58 -22.93
N ILE A 844 -2.66 19.94 -24.06
CA ILE A 844 -1.45 19.31 -24.60
C ILE A 844 -0.30 19.33 -23.59
N GLY A 845 -0.16 20.42 -22.83
CA GLY A 845 0.85 20.63 -21.80
C GLY A 845 0.37 20.39 -20.37
N GLN A 846 -0.80 19.77 -20.16
CA GLN A 846 -1.36 19.50 -18.83
C GLN A 846 -0.39 18.69 -17.96
N GLN A 847 -0.18 19.13 -16.73
CA GLN A 847 0.78 18.47 -15.83
C GLN A 847 0.31 17.04 -15.49
N ALA A 848 1.24 16.09 -15.48
CA ALA A 848 0.95 14.70 -15.15
C ALA A 848 0.32 14.50 -13.76
N THR A 849 0.62 15.42 -12.84
CA THR A 849 0.11 15.39 -11.46
C THR A 849 -1.37 15.79 -11.33
N THR A 850 -1.93 16.45 -12.36
CA THR A 850 -3.34 16.89 -12.38
C THR A 850 -4.23 15.91 -13.15
N LEU A 851 -3.65 14.92 -13.82
CA LEU A 851 -4.41 13.91 -14.57
C LEU A 851 -5.01 12.87 -13.63
N SER A 852 -6.21 12.41 -13.95
CA SER A 852 -6.80 11.23 -13.31
C SER A 852 -6.09 9.94 -13.73
N GLY A 853 -6.25 8.86 -12.97
CA GLY A 853 -5.66 7.55 -13.30
C GLY A 853 -6.12 7.05 -14.67
N GLY A 854 -7.39 7.18 -14.99
CA GLY A 854 -7.95 6.80 -16.29
C GLY A 854 -7.42 7.66 -17.46
N GLU A 855 -7.22 8.97 -17.26
CA GLU A 855 -6.60 9.83 -18.28
C GLU A 855 -5.15 9.45 -18.52
N ALA A 856 -4.38 9.20 -17.45
CA ALA A 856 -3.00 8.73 -17.55
C ALA A 856 -2.90 7.40 -18.33
N GLN A 857 -3.79 6.46 -18.05
CA GLN A 857 -3.87 5.18 -18.74
C GLN A 857 -4.18 5.34 -20.23
N ARG A 858 -5.17 6.17 -20.58
CA ARG A 858 -5.52 6.47 -21.97
C ARG A 858 -4.39 7.18 -22.73
N ILE A 859 -3.60 8.04 -22.08
CA ILE A 859 -2.39 8.64 -22.68
C ILE A 859 -1.35 7.57 -22.99
N LYS A 860 -1.17 6.58 -22.09
CA LYS A 860 -0.29 5.43 -22.34
C LYS A 860 -0.76 4.61 -23.56
N LEU A 861 -2.07 4.34 -23.63
CA LEU A 861 -2.69 3.65 -24.75
C LEU A 861 -2.47 4.44 -26.05
N ALA A 862 -2.73 5.75 -26.09
CA ALA A 862 -2.50 6.59 -27.27
C ALA A 862 -1.06 6.55 -27.78
N LYS A 863 -0.08 6.50 -26.86
CA LYS A 863 1.33 6.33 -27.23
C LYS A 863 1.59 5.02 -27.94
N GLU A 864 1.03 3.92 -27.47
CA GLU A 864 1.22 2.62 -28.11
C GLU A 864 0.48 2.54 -29.47
N LEU A 865 -0.72 3.12 -29.58
CA LEU A 865 -1.45 3.25 -30.85
C LEU A 865 -0.67 4.05 -31.90
N SER A 866 0.10 5.06 -31.49
CA SER A 866 0.92 5.86 -32.41
C SER A 866 2.11 5.08 -33.03
N ARG A 867 2.36 3.84 -32.59
CA ARG A 867 3.42 2.96 -33.07
C ARG A 867 2.89 1.94 -34.07
N LYS A 868 3.75 1.50 -35.00
CA LYS A 868 3.37 0.43 -35.92
C LYS A 868 3.15 -0.88 -35.15
N ALA A 869 1.97 -1.45 -35.27
CA ALA A 869 1.63 -2.74 -34.69
C ALA A 869 2.38 -3.88 -35.41
N THR A 870 2.90 -4.84 -34.64
CA THR A 870 3.54 -6.05 -35.18
C THR A 870 2.55 -7.19 -35.37
N GLY A 871 1.35 -7.08 -34.77
CA GLY A 871 0.34 -8.14 -34.71
C GLY A 871 0.69 -9.32 -33.80
N LYS A 872 1.72 -9.17 -32.95
CA LYS A 872 2.18 -10.18 -31.97
C LYS A 872 2.39 -9.61 -30.59
N THR A 873 1.81 -8.46 -30.30
CA THR A 873 1.94 -7.80 -29.01
C THR A 873 0.83 -8.25 -28.07
N LEU A 874 1.19 -8.55 -26.81
CA LEU A 874 0.24 -8.74 -25.71
C LEU A 874 0.07 -7.42 -24.97
N TYR A 875 -1.12 -6.85 -25.02
CA TYR A 875 -1.52 -5.68 -24.22
C TYR A 875 -2.28 -6.16 -23.00
N ILE A 876 -1.86 -5.70 -21.84
CA ILE A 876 -2.52 -5.92 -20.55
C ILE A 876 -2.99 -4.57 -20.04
N LEU A 877 -4.29 -4.46 -19.72
CA LEU A 877 -4.88 -3.24 -19.20
C LEU A 877 -5.60 -3.54 -17.87
N ASP A 878 -5.34 -2.71 -16.89
CA ASP A 878 -5.96 -2.83 -15.56
C ASP A 878 -7.09 -1.80 -15.43
N GLU A 879 -8.34 -2.29 -15.43
CA GLU A 879 -9.58 -1.52 -15.32
C GLU A 879 -9.62 -0.27 -16.25
N PRO A 880 -9.50 -0.44 -17.58
CA PRO A 880 -9.38 0.68 -18.50
C PRO A 880 -10.64 1.56 -18.60
N THR A 881 -11.79 1.11 -18.12
CA THR A 881 -13.05 1.87 -18.15
C THR A 881 -13.32 2.68 -16.89
N THR A 882 -12.36 2.70 -15.96
CA THR A 882 -12.44 3.47 -14.73
C THR A 882 -12.72 4.96 -15.01
N GLY A 883 -13.76 5.53 -14.40
CA GLY A 883 -14.13 6.94 -14.53
C GLY A 883 -14.69 7.32 -15.90
N LEU A 884 -15.13 6.34 -16.69
CA LEU A 884 -15.71 6.58 -18.01
C LEU A 884 -17.23 6.47 -18.01
N HIS A 885 -17.86 7.47 -18.64
CA HIS A 885 -19.26 7.38 -19.01
C HIS A 885 -19.50 6.30 -20.07
N PHE A 886 -20.69 5.71 -20.12
CA PHE A 886 -21.08 4.67 -21.10
C PHE A 886 -20.67 4.97 -22.54
N HIS A 887 -20.84 6.22 -22.98
CA HIS A 887 -20.45 6.67 -24.31
C HIS A 887 -18.93 6.63 -24.55
N ASP A 888 -18.14 6.99 -23.51
CA ASP A 888 -16.67 6.96 -23.58
C ASP A 888 -16.17 5.50 -23.54
N VAL A 889 -16.86 4.62 -22.81
CA VAL A 889 -16.61 3.16 -22.82
C VAL A 889 -16.80 2.59 -24.20
N ALA A 890 -17.88 2.93 -24.89
CA ALA A 890 -18.15 2.48 -26.26
C ALA A 890 -17.00 2.85 -27.22
N LYS A 891 -16.54 4.11 -27.18
CA LYS A 891 -15.41 4.58 -27.98
C LYS A 891 -14.09 3.86 -27.65
N LEU A 892 -13.82 3.66 -26.36
CA LEU A 892 -12.61 2.94 -25.95
C LEU A 892 -12.63 1.49 -26.45
N LEU A 893 -13.77 0.84 -26.40
CA LEU A 893 -13.93 -0.53 -26.90
C LEU A 893 -13.68 -0.63 -28.41
N GLU A 894 -14.13 0.35 -29.22
CA GLU A 894 -13.79 0.40 -30.64
C GLU A 894 -12.28 0.37 -30.86
N VAL A 895 -11.54 1.19 -30.11
CA VAL A 895 -10.07 1.25 -30.19
C VAL A 895 -9.41 -0.07 -29.74
N LEU A 896 -9.88 -0.69 -28.66
CA LEU A 896 -9.34 -1.96 -28.18
C LEU A 896 -9.61 -3.12 -29.14
N HIS A 897 -10.80 -3.16 -29.75
CA HIS A 897 -11.15 -4.15 -30.77
C HIS A 897 -10.34 -3.94 -32.06
N GLU A 898 -10.06 -2.69 -32.45
CA GLU A 898 -9.19 -2.40 -33.60
C GLU A 898 -7.76 -2.94 -33.39
N LEU A 899 -7.20 -2.79 -32.16
CA LEU A 899 -5.91 -3.40 -31.82
C LEU A 899 -5.90 -4.92 -32.00
N VAL A 900 -6.98 -5.58 -31.61
CA VAL A 900 -7.12 -7.04 -31.76
C VAL A 900 -7.24 -7.41 -33.23
N ASP A 901 -8.00 -6.65 -34.03
CA ASP A 901 -8.16 -6.88 -35.50
C ASP A 901 -6.84 -6.72 -36.26
N GLN A 902 -5.90 -5.93 -35.74
CA GLN A 902 -4.52 -5.84 -36.20
C GLN A 902 -3.67 -7.09 -35.87
N GLY A 903 -4.23 -8.11 -35.21
CA GLY A 903 -3.59 -9.38 -34.86
C GLY A 903 -3.02 -9.44 -33.46
N ASN A 904 -3.09 -8.37 -32.67
CA ASN A 904 -2.60 -8.33 -31.29
C ASN A 904 -3.54 -9.09 -30.35
N THR A 905 -3.06 -9.36 -29.13
CA THR A 905 -3.86 -9.91 -28.04
C THR A 905 -4.08 -8.83 -27.01
N VAL A 906 -5.31 -8.59 -26.64
CA VAL A 906 -5.68 -7.62 -25.60
C VAL A 906 -6.32 -8.37 -24.44
N VAL A 907 -5.78 -8.19 -23.23
CA VAL A 907 -6.30 -8.76 -21.99
C VAL A 907 -6.59 -7.63 -21.03
N VAL A 908 -7.83 -7.56 -20.57
CA VAL A 908 -8.27 -6.52 -19.64
C VAL A 908 -8.69 -7.13 -18.30
N ILE A 909 -8.30 -6.53 -17.18
CA ILE A 909 -8.97 -6.77 -15.89
C ILE A 909 -10.18 -5.85 -15.87
N GLU A 910 -11.38 -6.39 -15.72
CA GLU A 910 -12.59 -5.58 -15.77
C GLU A 910 -13.73 -6.11 -14.89
N HIS A 911 -14.52 -5.15 -14.40
CA HIS A 911 -15.76 -5.38 -13.67
C HIS A 911 -16.98 -4.85 -14.42
N ASN A 912 -16.77 -4.00 -15.42
CA ASN A 912 -17.82 -3.41 -16.21
C ASN A 912 -18.44 -4.48 -17.14
N LEU A 913 -19.71 -4.80 -16.92
CA LEU A 913 -20.43 -5.82 -17.70
C LEU A 913 -20.55 -5.46 -19.18
N GLU A 914 -20.59 -4.18 -19.52
CA GLU A 914 -20.63 -3.70 -20.91
C GLU A 914 -19.34 -4.09 -21.66
N VAL A 915 -18.18 -4.08 -20.98
CA VAL A 915 -16.91 -4.56 -21.54
C VAL A 915 -16.89 -6.07 -21.63
N ILE A 916 -17.28 -6.76 -20.54
CA ILE A 916 -17.25 -8.22 -20.45
C ILE A 916 -18.13 -8.86 -21.53
N LYS A 917 -19.32 -8.28 -21.82
CA LYS A 917 -20.20 -8.80 -22.85
C LYS A 917 -19.59 -8.73 -24.26
N THR A 918 -18.65 -7.81 -24.52
CA THR A 918 -17.98 -7.67 -25.83
C THR A 918 -16.76 -8.57 -25.98
N ALA A 919 -16.26 -9.20 -24.91
CA ALA A 919 -15.06 -10.02 -24.92
C ALA A 919 -15.25 -11.30 -25.74
N ASP A 920 -14.20 -11.74 -26.45
CA ASP A 920 -14.15 -13.03 -27.14
C ASP A 920 -13.96 -14.19 -26.15
N TRP A 921 -13.22 -13.92 -25.03
CA TRP A 921 -12.91 -14.88 -24.02
C TRP A 921 -12.95 -14.23 -22.63
N VAL A 922 -13.39 -14.97 -21.63
CA VAL A 922 -13.48 -14.51 -20.24
C VAL A 922 -12.79 -15.51 -19.31
N LEU A 923 -12.05 -15.01 -18.34
CA LEU A 923 -11.52 -15.76 -17.20
C LEU A 923 -12.15 -15.18 -15.94
N ASP A 924 -12.96 -15.97 -15.24
CA ASP A 924 -13.62 -15.57 -14.00
C ASP A 924 -12.88 -16.15 -12.79
N LEU A 925 -12.29 -15.27 -11.95
CA LEU A 925 -11.52 -15.61 -10.78
C LEU A 925 -12.31 -15.31 -9.50
N GLY A 926 -12.36 -16.27 -8.59
CA GLY A 926 -13.14 -16.18 -7.37
C GLY A 926 -13.09 -17.46 -6.55
N PRO A 927 -14.26 -17.95 -6.03
CA PRO A 927 -15.59 -17.29 -6.04
C PRO A 927 -15.69 -16.09 -5.10
N GLU A 928 -14.84 -16.02 -4.05
CA GLU A 928 -14.80 -14.95 -3.05
C GLU A 928 -13.51 -14.15 -3.13
N GLY A 929 -13.37 -13.11 -2.30
CA GLY A 929 -12.12 -12.38 -2.11
C GLY A 929 -11.20 -13.03 -1.08
N GLY A 930 -9.90 -12.68 -1.11
CA GLY A 930 -8.90 -13.14 -0.14
C GLY A 930 -8.76 -14.66 -0.07
N ASP A 931 -8.75 -15.22 1.12
CA ASP A 931 -8.58 -16.66 1.35
C ASP A 931 -9.70 -17.53 0.74
N GLY A 932 -10.90 -16.98 0.60
CA GLY A 932 -12.05 -17.64 -0.04
C GLY A 932 -11.99 -17.63 -1.57
N GLY A 933 -11.05 -16.87 -2.14
CA GLY A 933 -10.86 -16.72 -3.58
C GLY A 933 -9.67 -17.50 -4.13
N GLY A 934 -9.13 -16.98 -5.21
CA GLY A 934 -7.90 -17.51 -5.82
C GLY A 934 -8.10 -18.76 -6.67
N GLU A 935 -9.32 -19.06 -7.09
CA GLU A 935 -9.66 -20.17 -7.98
C GLU A 935 -10.10 -19.64 -9.35
N LEU A 936 -9.84 -20.39 -10.40
CA LEU A 936 -10.49 -20.17 -11.69
C LEU A 936 -11.89 -20.78 -11.63
N VAL A 937 -12.92 -19.95 -11.51
CA VAL A 937 -14.31 -20.38 -11.38
C VAL A 937 -14.85 -20.84 -12.74
N ALA A 938 -14.56 -20.05 -13.79
CA ALA A 938 -15.01 -20.35 -15.16
C ALA A 938 -14.05 -19.76 -16.20
N SER A 939 -14.01 -20.37 -17.38
CA SER A 939 -13.30 -19.83 -18.55
C SER A 939 -14.04 -20.19 -19.83
N GLY A 940 -14.14 -19.23 -20.76
CA GLY A 940 -14.84 -19.43 -22.02
C GLY A 940 -15.39 -18.15 -22.61
N THR A 941 -16.34 -18.27 -23.56
CA THR A 941 -17.06 -17.09 -24.06
C THR A 941 -18.00 -16.53 -22.98
N PRO A 942 -18.43 -15.27 -23.05
CA PRO A 942 -19.40 -14.70 -22.12
C PRO A 942 -20.64 -15.58 -21.92
N GLU A 943 -21.16 -16.19 -23.02
CA GLU A 943 -22.30 -17.09 -22.97
C GLU A 943 -22.01 -18.41 -22.21
N ALA A 944 -20.74 -18.85 -22.21
CA ALA A 944 -20.32 -20.01 -21.42
C ALA A 944 -20.24 -19.68 -19.92
N ILE A 945 -19.77 -18.48 -19.58
CA ILE A 945 -19.68 -18.02 -18.19
C ILE A 945 -21.06 -17.92 -17.54
N VAL A 946 -22.08 -17.46 -18.26
CA VAL A 946 -23.48 -17.40 -17.78
C VAL A 946 -24.02 -18.75 -17.32
N ARG A 947 -23.50 -19.86 -17.88
CA ARG A 947 -23.95 -21.22 -17.52
C ARG A 947 -23.33 -21.74 -16.22
N GLU A 948 -22.27 -21.12 -15.74
CA GLU A 948 -21.59 -21.53 -14.52
C GLU A 948 -22.26 -20.90 -13.28
N LYS A 949 -22.92 -21.71 -12.50
CA LYS A 949 -23.69 -21.26 -11.30
C LYS A 949 -22.83 -20.65 -10.21
N ARG A 950 -21.53 -21.01 -10.12
CA ARG A 950 -20.59 -20.48 -9.15
C ARG A 950 -20.05 -19.09 -9.54
N SER A 951 -20.28 -18.68 -10.80
CA SER A 951 -19.82 -17.39 -11.31
C SER A 951 -20.80 -16.28 -10.94
N TYR A 952 -20.40 -15.39 -10.05
CA TYR A 952 -21.18 -14.18 -9.80
C TYR A 952 -21.25 -13.28 -11.03
N THR A 953 -20.13 -13.12 -11.74
CA THR A 953 -20.11 -12.40 -13.01
C THR A 953 -21.11 -12.96 -14.00
N GLY A 954 -21.18 -14.29 -14.11
CA GLY A 954 -22.14 -14.97 -14.98
C GLY A 954 -23.60 -14.70 -14.62
N GLN A 955 -23.92 -14.60 -13.34
CA GLN A 955 -25.27 -14.29 -12.88
C GLN A 955 -25.73 -12.90 -13.36
N PHE A 956 -24.91 -11.86 -13.13
CA PHE A 956 -25.22 -10.48 -13.55
C PHE A 956 -25.16 -10.34 -15.09
N LEU A 957 -24.20 -11.01 -15.75
CA LEU A 957 -24.06 -10.96 -17.21
C LEU A 957 -25.26 -11.58 -17.94
N LYS A 958 -25.95 -12.56 -17.33
CA LYS A 958 -27.14 -13.20 -17.89
C LYS A 958 -28.23 -12.19 -18.23
N GLU A 959 -28.58 -11.34 -17.28
CA GLU A 959 -29.60 -10.30 -17.47
C GLU A 959 -29.25 -9.36 -18.61
N LEU A 960 -27.98 -8.99 -18.71
CA LEU A 960 -27.50 -8.09 -19.76
C LEU A 960 -27.54 -8.72 -21.16
N LEU A 961 -27.17 -9.99 -21.31
CA LEU A 961 -27.18 -10.70 -22.59
C LEU A 961 -28.59 -11.10 -23.05
N GLU A 962 -29.53 -11.26 -22.13
CA GLU A 962 -30.92 -11.59 -22.43
C GLU A 962 -31.76 -10.33 -22.79
N ARG A 963 -31.26 -9.12 -22.58
CA ARG A 963 -31.93 -7.87 -22.98
C ARG A 963 -32.03 -7.81 -24.50
N ARG A 964 -33.26 -7.66 -24.99
CA ARG A 964 -33.51 -7.41 -26.41
C ARG A 964 -33.23 -5.93 -26.73
N PRO A 965 -32.63 -5.61 -27.87
CA PRO A 965 -32.51 -4.22 -28.31
C PRO A 965 -33.89 -3.54 -28.34
N GLY A 966 -34.04 -2.42 -27.66
CA GLY A 966 -35.28 -1.65 -27.63
C GLY A 966 -36.32 -2.02 -26.56
N GLY A 967 -36.02 -2.89 -25.61
CA GLY A 967 -36.91 -3.13 -24.44
C GLY A 967 -36.88 -1.96 -23.46
N LYS A 968 -38.03 -1.32 -23.20
CA LYS A 968 -38.14 -0.31 -22.12
C LYS A 968 -37.83 -0.96 -20.78
N ARG A 969 -36.89 -0.39 -20.03
CA ARG A 969 -36.68 -0.74 -18.64
C ARG A 969 -37.75 -0.14 -17.76
N GLU A 970 -38.44 -0.95 -16.97
CA GLU A 970 -39.20 -0.45 -15.83
C GLU A 970 -38.21 -0.16 -14.69
N ALA A 971 -38.31 1.02 -14.09
CA ALA A 971 -37.54 1.33 -12.90
C ALA A 971 -37.94 0.35 -11.80
N ALA A 972 -36.95 -0.24 -11.12
CA ALA A 972 -37.20 -1.09 -9.97
C ALA A 972 -37.96 -0.26 -8.91
N GLU A 973 -39.14 -0.71 -8.49
CA GLU A 973 -39.91 -0.16 -7.37
C GLU A 973 -39.19 -0.36 -6.02
#